data_99372d4dd8068e81cb064a9a29158dfa
#
_entry.id   99372d4dd8068e81cb064a9a29158dfa
#
_cell.length_a   1.000
_cell.length_b   1.000
_cell.length_c   1.000
_cell.angle_alpha   90.00
_cell.angle_beta   90.00
_cell.angle_gamma   90.00
#
_symmetry.space_group_name_H-M   'P 1'
#
loop_
_entity.id
_entity.type
_entity.pdbx_description
1 polymer ?
#
loop_
_entity_poly.entity_id
_entity_poly.type
_entity_poly.pdbx_seq_one_letter_code
_entity_poly.pdbx_strand_id
1 'polypeptide(L)'
;MKTKTRAWPLLGVLYLSILIFTGSTLYCLVQIQNATRVMEKYTYDVSWALMQLQLELGRFLNAVEIYHYGGIDHETLLLRYDILWSRTPILLSGQLRKSLSDNPKTLRLVQLTESNIRKLEPELTRLKPGMPDYQQIMMTLAPLQEPLSYSLASMMQKNINVYSGNDKRFGQLRDALLFMVLGLVISVILLSGLLVREARRHFRTARVDPLTGLANRLALLEKMESYVSRDTPFGLVLIDINDFRDINSKFGYSTGDILLQELAKRLRALCENGEWVARLGGDQLAMLQRDSSDLRQVRELVARVLHAIKQDIIIDSYPFRLEVGIGIAFFPTDSNQTQELLSRAEQALFHSRKTHVPYVIYDSSLLNETARRKHLASDMVMALEHNALELYYQPIVNLESGRCEAVEALLRWRHPELGFIPPNEVIQVAEEFQLAEKLGSWVLNTACEQLHQWQHLGLVDLQMCVNISPGMYQRNLLKLVAKALMEHHIPASCLVLEVTEDTTMREVKNSLQLMQDLSQQGIHLALDDFGTGYSSLSYLQKLPVSKVKIDRSFIQGIDTSIEAAELVANICRMGSMLGKKLVCEGIETQGQLDVLRSLTDIHLYGQGYLFSRPEQASKAYQTLLEMEERWLARRAPDKAYLL
;
A
#
# COMPACT_ATOMS: atom_id res chain seq x y z
N MET A 1 15.39 6.60 -31.89
CA MET A 1 14.68 5.57 -32.67
C MET A 1 15.45 5.09 -33.91
N LYS A 2 16.77 4.78 -33.86
CA LYS A 2 17.56 4.38 -35.04
C LYS A 2 18.63 3.29 -34.79
N THR A 3 18.51 2.43 -33.77
CA THR A 3 19.51 1.35 -33.51
C THR A 3 18.93 -0.05 -33.35
N LYS A 4 17.62 -0.24 -33.67
CA LYS A 4 16.92 -1.54 -33.50
C LYS A 4 17.19 -2.57 -34.64
N THR A 5 17.89 -2.25 -35.71
CA THR A 5 17.89 -3.07 -36.95
C THR A 5 19.13 -3.92 -37.20
N ARG A 6 20.18 -3.93 -36.36
CA ARG A 6 21.44 -4.66 -36.68
C ARG A 6 21.60 -6.06 -36.04
N ALA A 7 20.89 -6.39 -34.98
CA ALA A 7 21.04 -7.68 -34.28
C ALA A 7 20.16 -8.81 -34.89
N TRP A 8 18.98 -8.48 -35.40
CA TRP A 8 18.03 -9.45 -35.96
C TRP A 8 18.57 -10.27 -37.15
N PRO A 9 19.23 -9.66 -38.19
CA PRO A 9 19.79 -10.46 -39.27
C PRO A 9 20.94 -11.38 -38.81
N LEU A 10 21.76 -10.95 -37.84
CA LEU A 10 22.83 -11.76 -37.27
C LEU A 10 22.29 -12.96 -36.47
N LEU A 11 21.23 -12.76 -35.69
CA LEU A 11 20.51 -13.82 -34.98
C LEU A 11 19.90 -14.82 -35.97
N GLY A 12 19.28 -14.33 -37.06
CA GLY A 12 18.74 -15.17 -38.12
C GLY A 12 19.80 -16.02 -38.82
N VAL A 13 20.97 -15.45 -39.14
CA VAL A 13 22.12 -16.18 -39.71
C VAL A 13 22.66 -17.24 -38.79
N LEU A 14 22.82 -16.94 -37.48
CA LEU A 14 23.29 -17.90 -36.48
C LEU A 14 22.25 -19.02 -36.24
N TYR A 15 20.96 -18.69 -36.24
CA TYR A 15 19.91 -19.71 -36.13
C TYR A 15 19.91 -20.64 -37.34
N LEU A 16 20.06 -20.06 -38.55
CA LEU A 16 20.16 -20.82 -39.78
C LEU A 16 21.42 -21.67 -39.79
N SER A 17 22.57 -21.18 -39.31
CA SER A 17 23.80 -21.97 -39.21
C SER A 17 23.68 -23.14 -38.24
N ILE A 18 23.02 -22.95 -37.10
CA ILE A 18 22.69 -24.02 -36.14
C ILE A 18 21.81 -25.09 -36.79
N LEU A 19 20.75 -24.66 -37.53
CA LEU A 19 19.90 -25.59 -38.27
C LEU A 19 20.67 -26.38 -39.33
N ILE A 20 21.56 -25.71 -40.08
CA ILE A 20 22.37 -26.35 -41.12
C ILE A 20 23.37 -27.34 -40.47
N PHE A 21 24.09 -26.91 -39.42
CA PHE A 21 25.02 -27.80 -38.71
C PHE A 21 24.30 -28.95 -38.02
N THR A 22 23.12 -28.70 -37.42
CA THR A 22 22.31 -29.76 -36.81
C THR A 22 21.78 -30.73 -37.86
N GLY A 23 21.26 -30.22 -38.95
CA GLY A 23 20.81 -31.05 -40.11
C GLY A 23 21.94 -31.84 -40.73
N SER A 24 23.09 -31.21 -40.93
CA SER A 24 24.27 -31.86 -41.49
C SER A 24 24.88 -32.89 -40.53
N THR A 25 24.88 -32.59 -39.20
CA THR A 25 25.29 -33.54 -38.17
C THR A 25 24.36 -34.74 -38.13
N LEU A 26 23.04 -34.50 -38.21
CA LEU A 26 22.03 -35.56 -38.31
C LEU A 26 22.19 -36.41 -39.57
N TYR A 27 22.46 -35.76 -40.69
CA TYR A 27 22.72 -36.46 -41.93
C TYR A 27 23.98 -37.33 -41.86
N CYS A 28 25.10 -36.82 -41.32
CA CYS A 28 26.31 -37.58 -41.05
C CYS A 28 26.07 -38.76 -40.12
N LEU A 29 25.29 -38.54 -39.05
CA LEU A 29 24.91 -39.60 -38.10
C LEU A 29 24.08 -40.69 -38.79
N VAL A 30 23.11 -40.32 -39.69
CA VAL A 30 22.34 -41.28 -40.47
C VAL A 30 23.23 -42.07 -41.44
N GLN A 31 24.23 -41.43 -42.05
CA GLN A 31 25.20 -42.12 -42.92
C GLN A 31 26.11 -43.08 -42.13
N ILE A 32 26.57 -42.65 -40.95
CA ILE A 32 27.27 -43.51 -39.99
C ILE A 32 26.35 -44.66 -39.57
N GLN A 33 25.10 -44.39 -39.28
CA GLN A 33 24.09 -45.37 -38.87
C GLN A 33 23.82 -46.41 -39.97
N ASN A 34 23.71 -45.96 -41.23
CA ASN A 34 23.54 -46.85 -42.37
C ASN A 34 24.79 -47.70 -42.62
N ALA A 35 26.00 -47.17 -42.36
CA ALA A 35 27.24 -47.89 -42.48
C ALA A 35 27.45 -48.91 -41.32
N THR A 36 26.90 -48.60 -40.12
CA THR A 36 26.98 -49.46 -38.92
C THR A 36 25.80 -50.44 -38.80
N ARG A 37 24.69 -50.28 -39.55
CA ARG A 37 23.56 -51.24 -39.57
C ARG A 37 23.97 -52.66 -39.96
N VAL A 38 25.14 -52.82 -40.57
CA VAL A 38 25.71 -54.13 -40.91
C VAL A 38 26.44 -54.74 -39.72
N MET A 39 26.75 -53.96 -38.68
CA MET A 39 27.48 -54.40 -37.49
C MET A 39 26.66 -54.13 -36.22
N GLU A 40 26.06 -55.14 -35.71
CA GLU A 40 25.49 -55.41 -34.38
C GLU A 40 24.72 -54.34 -33.63
N LYS A 41 23.52 -54.67 -33.38
CA LYS A 41 22.41 -54.00 -32.63
C LYS A 41 22.72 -53.52 -31.22
N TYR A 42 23.83 -53.82 -30.60
CA TYR A 42 23.97 -53.69 -29.15
C TYR A 42 24.85 -52.54 -28.65
N THR A 43 25.77 -52.03 -29.43
CA THR A 43 26.67 -50.94 -29.01
C THR A 43 26.14 -49.57 -29.34
N TYR A 44 25.21 -49.48 -30.30
CA TYR A 44 24.69 -48.23 -30.80
C TYR A 44 23.68 -47.58 -29.84
N ASP A 45 22.86 -48.41 -29.24
CA ASP A 45 21.78 -47.93 -28.33
C ASP A 45 22.36 -47.24 -27.06
N VAL A 46 23.52 -47.70 -26.55
CA VAL A 46 24.16 -47.13 -25.35
C VAL A 46 24.69 -45.73 -25.63
N SER A 47 25.39 -45.55 -26.76
CA SER A 47 25.97 -44.24 -27.10
C SER A 47 24.87 -43.19 -27.34
N TRP A 48 23.77 -43.61 -27.98
CA TRP A 48 22.62 -42.72 -28.21
C TRP A 48 21.94 -42.34 -26.90
N ALA A 49 21.72 -43.29 -26.00
CA ALA A 49 21.06 -43.04 -24.71
C ALA A 49 21.91 -42.12 -23.80
N LEU A 50 23.25 -42.24 -23.81
CA LEU A 50 24.15 -41.34 -23.11
C LEU A 50 24.11 -39.92 -23.69
N MET A 51 24.02 -39.79 -25.02
CA MET A 51 23.89 -38.51 -25.70
C MET A 51 22.58 -37.80 -25.30
N GLN A 52 21.47 -38.55 -25.22
CA GLN A 52 20.21 -38.02 -24.78
C GLN A 52 20.27 -37.53 -23.33
N LEU A 53 20.90 -38.30 -22.42
CA LEU A 53 21.08 -37.90 -21.03
C LEU A 53 21.85 -36.57 -20.92
N GLN A 54 22.96 -36.45 -21.67
CA GLN A 54 23.80 -35.25 -21.69
C GLN A 54 23.00 -34.02 -22.22
N LEU A 55 22.23 -34.21 -23.27
CA LEU A 55 21.47 -33.15 -23.92
C LEU A 55 20.33 -32.64 -23.01
N GLU A 56 19.63 -33.55 -22.36
CA GLU A 56 18.57 -33.16 -21.43
C GLU A 56 19.11 -32.56 -20.14
N LEU A 57 20.30 -32.98 -19.69
CA LEU A 57 21.01 -32.34 -18.57
C LEU A 57 21.32 -30.87 -18.91
N GLY A 58 21.85 -30.60 -20.11
CA GLY A 58 22.09 -29.22 -20.57
C GLY A 58 20.85 -28.38 -20.70
N ARG A 59 19.78 -28.96 -21.24
CA ARG A 59 18.45 -28.28 -21.35
C ARG A 59 17.84 -27.98 -20.01
N PHE A 60 17.95 -28.92 -19.07
CA PHE A 60 17.44 -28.70 -17.71
C PHE A 60 18.21 -27.60 -17.00
N LEU A 61 19.55 -27.59 -17.06
CA LEU A 61 20.37 -26.55 -16.46
C LEU A 61 20.06 -25.17 -17.03
N ASN A 62 19.86 -25.07 -18.33
CA ASN A 62 19.42 -23.84 -18.97
C ASN A 62 18.00 -23.42 -18.52
N ALA A 63 17.10 -24.37 -18.36
CA ALA A 63 15.75 -24.09 -17.86
C ALA A 63 15.78 -23.58 -16.40
N VAL A 64 16.65 -24.13 -15.54
CA VAL A 64 16.84 -23.65 -14.17
C VAL A 64 17.31 -22.19 -14.16
N GLU A 65 18.27 -21.85 -15.04
CA GLU A 65 18.77 -20.49 -15.17
C GLU A 65 17.68 -19.51 -15.66
N ILE A 66 16.94 -19.89 -16.71
CA ILE A 66 15.84 -19.08 -17.24
C ILE A 66 14.72 -18.90 -16.19
N TYR A 67 14.41 -19.95 -15.43
CA TYR A 67 13.42 -19.91 -14.36
C TYR A 67 13.82 -18.95 -13.23
N HIS A 68 15.09 -18.96 -12.86
CA HIS A 68 15.62 -18.05 -11.84
C HIS A 68 15.35 -16.58 -12.19
N TYR A 69 15.44 -16.22 -13.47
CA TYR A 69 15.15 -14.88 -13.97
C TYR A 69 13.67 -14.65 -14.36
N GLY A 70 12.79 -15.60 -14.05
CA GLY A 70 11.35 -15.46 -14.32
C GLY A 70 10.95 -15.61 -15.79
N GLY A 71 11.81 -16.19 -16.65
CA GLY A 71 11.56 -16.36 -18.09
C GLY A 71 10.71 -17.58 -18.46
N ILE A 72 10.52 -18.52 -17.53
CA ILE A 72 9.59 -19.66 -17.67
C ILE A 72 8.83 -19.87 -16.36
N ASP A 73 7.69 -20.53 -16.41
CA ASP A 73 6.91 -20.91 -15.24
C ASP A 73 7.48 -22.17 -14.54
N HIS A 74 6.99 -22.42 -13.34
CA HIS A 74 7.41 -23.55 -12.51
C HIS A 74 7.02 -24.90 -13.15
N GLU A 75 5.89 -24.94 -13.83
CA GLU A 75 5.39 -26.16 -14.49
C GLU A 75 6.32 -26.56 -15.66
N THR A 76 6.76 -25.58 -16.43
CA THR A 76 7.75 -25.79 -17.51
C THR A 76 9.10 -26.28 -16.97
N LEU A 77 9.57 -25.75 -15.82
CA LEU A 77 10.78 -26.23 -15.18
C LEU A 77 10.64 -27.69 -14.72
N LEU A 78 9.54 -28.04 -14.05
CA LEU A 78 9.27 -29.41 -13.59
C LEU A 78 9.17 -30.38 -14.77
N LEU A 79 8.53 -29.97 -15.86
CA LEU A 79 8.48 -30.77 -17.08
C LEU A 79 9.89 -31.09 -17.62
N ARG A 80 10.82 -30.13 -17.58
CA ARG A 80 12.22 -30.34 -17.97
C ARG A 80 12.95 -31.30 -17.04
N TYR A 81 12.67 -31.22 -15.74
CA TYR A 81 13.18 -32.16 -14.77
C TYR A 81 12.68 -33.59 -15.04
N ASP A 82 11.40 -33.77 -15.28
CA ASP A 82 10.78 -35.08 -15.56
C ASP A 82 11.37 -35.71 -16.84
N ILE A 83 11.62 -34.89 -17.87
CA ILE A 83 12.28 -35.35 -19.09
C ILE A 83 13.69 -35.84 -18.79
N LEU A 84 14.49 -35.04 -18.05
CA LEU A 84 15.84 -35.45 -17.64
C LEU A 84 15.83 -36.72 -16.79
N TRP A 85 14.93 -36.77 -15.78
CA TRP A 85 14.73 -37.92 -14.92
C TRP A 85 14.44 -39.19 -15.71
N SER A 86 13.54 -39.11 -16.71
CA SER A 86 13.14 -40.25 -17.53
C SER A 86 14.28 -40.90 -18.28
N ARG A 87 15.44 -40.22 -18.47
CA ARG A 87 16.60 -40.74 -19.25
C ARG A 87 17.52 -41.65 -18.48
N THR A 88 17.65 -41.46 -17.16
CA THR A 88 18.59 -42.25 -16.35
C THR A 88 18.16 -43.70 -16.13
N PRO A 89 16.89 -44.04 -15.83
CA PRO A 89 16.44 -45.43 -15.70
C PRO A 89 16.59 -46.25 -16.98
N ILE A 90 16.45 -45.62 -18.14
CA ILE A 90 16.60 -46.28 -19.44
C ILE A 90 18.01 -46.82 -19.59
N LEU A 91 19.05 -46.04 -19.24
CA LEU A 91 20.45 -46.44 -19.29
C LEU A 91 20.82 -47.53 -18.27
N LEU A 92 20.10 -47.56 -17.13
CA LEU A 92 20.39 -48.48 -16.03
C LEU A 92 19.53 -49.75 -16.04
N SER A 93 18.68 -49.95 -17.10
CA SER A 93 17.81 -51.11 -17.25
C SER A 93 18.13 -51.94 -18.49
N GLY A 94 17.75 -53.22 -18.51
CA GLY A 94 17.72 -54.10 -19.67
C GLY A 94 19.11 -54.33 -20.35
N GLN A 95 19.10 -54.34 -21.68
CA GLN A 95 20.31 -54.61 -22.50
C GLN A 95 21.33 -53.46 -22.43
N LEU A 96 20.87 -52.20 -22.27
CA LEU A 96 21.76 -51.04 -22.17
C LEU A 96 22.69 -51.13 -20.95
N ARG A 97 22.15 -51.55 -19.80
CA ARG A 97 22.94 -51.76 -18.59
C ARG A 97 23.99 -52.84 -18.80
N LYS A 98 23.65 -53.91 -19.53
CA LYS A 98 24.57 -55.00 -19.84
C LYS A 98 25.74 -54.51 -20.71
N SER A 99 25.45 -53.72 -21.74
CA SER A 99 26.48 -53.10 -22.59
C SER A 99 27.30 -52.03 -21.87
N LEU A 100 26.70 -51.28 -20.91
CA LEU A 100 27.43 -50.34 -20.04
C LEU A 100 28.34 -51.06 -19.04
N SER A 101 28.08 -52.31 -18.69
CA SER A 101 28.93 -53.10 -17.79
C SER A 101 30.31 -53.31 -18.35
N ASP A 102 30.48 -53.25 -19.67
CA ASP A 102 31.78 -53.32 -20.37
C ASP A 102 32.61 -52.04 -20.18
N ASN A 103 32.00 -50.96 -19.65
CA ASN A 103 32.68 -49.72 -19.31
C ASN A 103 32.27 -49.23 -17.88
N PRO A 104 32.91 -49.76 -16.83
CA PRO A 104 32.53 -49.52 -15.44
C PRO A 104 32.66 -48.05 -15.01
N LYS A 105 33.51 -47.23 -15.66
CA LYS A 105 33.61 -45.77 -15.38
C LYS A 105 32.34 -45.03 -15.81
N THR A 106 31.85 -45.33 -17.01
CA THR A 106 30.63 -44.72 -17.54
C THR A 106 29.40 -45.17 -16.75
N LEU A 107 29.32 -46.44 -16.37
CA LEU A 107 28.24 -46.96 -15.55
C LEU A 107 28.14 -46.22 -14.20
N ARG A 108 29.29 -46.03 -13.51
CA ARG A 108 29.36 -45.28 -12.26
C ARG A 108 28.93 -43.83 -12.42
N LEU A 109 29.34 -43.18 -13.52
CA LEU A 109 29.00 -41.81 -13.80
C LEU A 109 27.47 -41.62 -14.00
N VAL A 110 26.85 -42.53 -14.75
CA VAL A 110 25.37 -42.53 -14.94
C VAL A 110 24.64 -42.76 -13.62
N GLN A 111 25.11 -43.69 -12.78
CA GLN A 111 24.56 -43.91 -11.45
C GLN A 111 24.70 -42.69 -10.54
N LEU A 112 25.85 -42.00 -10.61
CA LEU A 112 26.04 -40.75 -9.87
C LEU A 112 25.11 -39.66 -10.35
N THR A 113 24.92 -39.53 -11.66
CA THR A 113 23.99 -38.58 -12.26
C THR A 113 22.56 -38.86 -11.80
N GLU A 114 22.10 -40.12 -11.84
CA GLU A 114 20.79 -40.52 -11.34
C GLU A 114 20.59 -40.14 -9.85
N SER A 115 21.60 -40.51 -9.01
CA SER A 115 21.56 -40.20 -7.59
C SER A 115 21.46 -38.70 -7.32
N ASN A 116 22.19 -37.88 -8.08
CA ASN A 116 22.15 -36.43 -7.93
C ASN A 116 20.84 -35.82 -8.40
N ILE A 117 20.32 -36.25 -9.55
CA ILE A 117 19.00 -35.83 -10.03
C ILE A 117 17.91 -36.17 -8.99
N ARG A 118 17.92 -37.38 -8.45
CA ARG A 118 16.94 -37.83 -7.44
C ARG A 118 16.99 -37.01 -6.16
N LYS A 119 18.17 -36.56 -5.73
CA LYS A 119 18.31 -35.72 -4.53
C LYS A 119 17.75 -34.33 -4.69
N LEU A 120 17.62 -33.85 -5.92
CA LEU A 120 17.15 -32.49 -6.21
C LEU A 120 15.61 -32.36 -6.28
N GLU A 121 14.87 -33.46 -6.34
CA GLU A 121 13.41 -33.46 -6.45
C GLU A 121 12.71 -32.62 -5.35
N PRO A 122 13.05 -32.75 -4.04
CA PRO A 122 12.42 -31.96 -2.99
C PRO A 122 12.81 -30.46 -3.03
N GLU A 123 13.98 -30.13 -3.59
CA GLU A 123 14.46 -28.75 -3.70
C GLU A 123 13.76 -28.03 -4.86
N LEU A 124 13.58 -28.71 -5.99
CA LEU A 124 12.88 -28.20 -7.17
C LEU A 124 11.43 -27.83 -6.89
N THR A 125 10.73 -28.65 -6.10
CA THR A 125 9.32 -28.42 -5.75
C THR A 125 9.13 -27.12 -4.94
N ARG A 126 10.16 -26.67 -4.24
CA ARG A 126 10.13 -25.47 -3.39
C ARG A 126 10.79 -24.25 -4.04
N LEU A 127 11.40 -24.41 -5.18
CA LEU A 127 12.15 -23.36 -5.87
C LEU A 127 11.21 -22.26 -6.36
N LYS A 128 11.55 -21.01 -6.05
CA LYS A 128 10.86 -19.82 -6.56
C LYS A 128 11.84 -18.93 -7.32
N PRO A 129 11.38 -18.17 -8.31
CA PRO A 129 12.24 -17.22 -9.01
C PRO A 129 12.94 -16.27 -8.04
N GLY A 130 14.25 -16.06 -8.24
CA GLY A 130 15.05 -15.17 -7.39
C GLY A 130 15.63 -15.79 -6.11
N MET A 131 15.32 -17.06 -5.80
CA MET A 131 15.90 -17.74 -4.63
C MET A 131 17.34 -18.20 -4.90
N PRO A 132 18.26 -18.13 -3.90
CA PRO A 132 19.65 -18.57 -4.05
C PRO A 132 19.83 -20.08 -4.28
N ASP A 133 18.82 -20.89 -3.98
CA ASP A 133 18.84 -22.36 -4.05
C ASP A 133 19.10 -22.89 -5.47
N TYR A 134 18.87 -22.07 -6.52
CA TYR A 134 19.24 -22.46 -7.89
C TYR A 134 20.73 -22.70 -8.06
N GLN A 135 21.60 -21.99 -7.30
CA GLN A 135 23.04 -22.17 -7.35
C GLN A 135 23.43 -23.57 -6.89
N GLN A 136 22.76 -24.13 -5.91
CA GLN A 136 23.01 -25.48 -5.42
C GLN A 136 22.66 -26.52 -6.49
N ILE A 137 21.57 -26.33 -7.23
CA ILE A 137 21.20 -27.19 -8.36
C ILE A 137 22.28 -27.13 -9.45
N MET A 138 22.73 -25.92 -9.80
CA MET A 138 23.78 -25.73 -10.78
C MET A 138 25.09 -26.33 -10.32
N MET A 139 25.53 -26.15 -9.09
CA MET A 139 26.74 -26.73 -8.52
C MET A 139 26.70 -28.26 -8.46
N THR A 140 25.53 -28.86 -8.31
CA THR A 140 25.36 -30.32 -8.21
C THR A 140 25.39 -31.00 -9.59
N LEU A 141 24.78 -30.39 -10.60
CA LEU A 141 24.59 -31.03 -11.90
C LEU A 141 25.52 -30.50 -13.00
N ALA A 142 25.89 -29.23 -13.01
CA ALA A 142 26.77 -28.67 -14.04
C ALA A 142 28.13 -29.36 -14.12
N PRO A 143 28.77 -29.76 -12.99
CA PRO A 143 30.05 -30.50 -13.03
C PRO A 143 29.97 -31.87 -13.71
N LEU A 144 28.75 -32.43 -13.88
CA LEU A 144 28.57 -33.75 -14.51
C LEU A 144 28.54 -33.66 -16.04
N GLN A 145 28.33 -32.46 -16.62
CA GLN A 145 28.26 -32.28 -18.07
C GLN A 145 29.57 -32.66 -18.76
N GLU A 146 30.68 -32.18 -18.24
CA GLU A 146 32.01 -32.43 -18.83
C GLU A 146 32.41 -33.91 -18.74
N PRO A 147 32.30 -34.61 -17.59
CA PRO A 147 32.54 -36.04 -17.50
C PRO A 147 31.64 -36.91 -18.37
N LEU A 148 30.33 -36.56 -18.48
CA LEU A 148 29.41 -37.26 -19.37
C LEU A 148 29.80 -37.08 -20.84
N SER A 149 30.15 -35.85 -21.23
CA SER A 149 30.68 -35.54 -22.57
C SER A 149 31.91 -36.33 -22.92
N TYR A 150 32.89 -36.39 -21.97
CA TYR A 150 34.11 -37.18 -22.13
C TYR A 150 33.82 -38.68 -22.27
N SER A 151 32.91 -39.22 -21.45
CA SER A 151 32.54 -40.64 -21.51
C SER A 151 31.85 -40.98 -22.83
N LEU A 152 30.99 -40.09 -23.33
CA LEU A 152 30.35 -40.23 -24.63
C LEU A 152 31.38 -40.23 -25.76
N ALA A 153 32.29 -39.25 -25.77
CA ALA A 153 33.36 -39.15 -26.77
C ALA A 153 34.29 -40.39 -26.76
N SER A 154 34.69 -40.90 -25.58
CA SER A 154 35.53 -42.07 -25.45
C SER A 154 34.86 -43.36 -25.96
N MET A 155 33.57 -43.53 -25.73
CA MET A 155 32.78 -44.65 -26.28
C MET A 155 32.65 -44.56 -27.80
N MET A 156 32.37 -43.38 -28.32
CA MET A 156 32.32 -43.14 -29.77
C MET A 156 33.68 -43.46 -30.42
N GLN A 157 34.77 -43.04 -29.79
CA GLN A 157 36.13 -43.31 -30.31
C GLN A 157 36.50 -44.78 -30.26
N LYS A 158 36.10 -45.50 -29.21
CA LYS A 158 36.32 -46.94 -29.10
C LYS A 158 35.57 -47.71 -30.18
N ASN A 159 34.31 -47.30 -30.46
CA ASN A 159 33.53 -47.90 -31.53
C ASN A 159 34.17 -47.64 -32.91
N ILE A 160 34.63 -46.42 -33.17
CA ILE A 160 35.34 -46.06 -34.41
C ILE A 160 36.61 -46.90 -34.59
N ASN A 161 37.40 -47.13 -33.54
CA ASN A 161 38.65 -47.91 -33.60
C ASN A 161 38.41 -49.41 -33.85
N VAL A 162 37.33 -49.98 -33.37
CA VAL A 162 36.96 -51.40 -33.60
C VAL A 162 36.54 -51.65 -35.05
N TYR A 163 36.08 -50.60 -35.76
CA TYR A 163 35.57 -50.71 -37.12
C TYR A 163 36.52 -50.21 -38.22
N SER A 164 37.77 -49.88 -37.86
CA SER A 164 38.78 -49.29 -38.76
C SER A 164 39.36 -50.20 -39.83
N GLY A 165 38.74 -51.33 -40.16
CA GLY A 165 39.10 -52.13 -41.33
C GLY A 165 38.83 -51.48 -42.71
N ASN A 166 38.08 -50.29 -42.73
CA ASN A 166 37.79 -49.47 -43.90
C ASN A 166 38.17 -47.99 -43.66
N ASP A 167 39.43 -47.74 -43.39
CA ASP A 167 39.97 -46.52 -42.78
C ASP A 167 39.66 -45.20 -43.51
N LYS A 168 39.61 -45.15 -44.81
CA LYS A 168 39.46 -43.87 -45.54
C LYS A 168 38.05 -43.25 -45.47
N ARG A 169 37.04 -44.06 -45.52
CA ARG A 169 35.64 -43.58 -45.55
C ARG A 169 35.18 -43.17 -44.13
N PHE A 170 35.54 -43.93 -43.12
CA PHE A 170 35.27 -43.62 -41.74
C PHE A 170 36.07 -42.41 -41.25
N GLY A 171 37.34 -42.25 -41.65
CA GLY A 171 38.12 -41.06 -41.40
C GLY A 171 37.49 -39.79 -41.92
N GLN A 172 37.01 -39.79 -43.17
CA GLN A 172 36.34 -38.65 -43.78
C GLN A 172 35.02 -38.29 -43.06
N LEU A 173 34.26 -39.31 -42.67
CA LEU A 173 32.99 -39.10 -41.95
C LEU A 173 33.24 -38.59 -40.53
N ARG A 174 34.29 -39.08 -39.85
CA ARG A 174 34.73 -38.59 -38.54
C ARG A 174 35.15 -37.11 -38.60
N ASP A 175 35.99 -36.78 -39.58
CA ASP A 175 36.53 -35.42 -39.71
C ASP A 175 35.41 -34.42 -40.10
N ALA A 176 34.49 -34.86 -40.98
CA ALA A 176 33.29 -34.07 -41.27
C ALA A 176 32.39 -33.88 -40.04
N LEU A 177 32.21 -34.92 -39.20
CA LEU A 177 31.43 -34.84 -37.98
C LEU A 177 32.09 -33.88 -36.97
N LEU A 178 33.44 -33.96 -36.79
CA LEU A 178 34.19 -33.06 -35.92
C LEU A 178 34.06 -31.59 -36.39
N PHE A 179 34.17 -31.34 -37.71
CA PHE A 179 33.98 -30.00 -38.24
C PHE A 179 32.54 -29.48 -38.02
N MET A 180 31.55 -30.35 -38.18
CA MET A 180 30.14 -29.97 -37.97
C MET A 180 29.83 -29.74 -36.50
N VAL A 181 30.31 -30.59 -35.58
CA VAL A 181 30.16 -30.41 -34.13
C VAL A 181 30.91 -29.17 -33.66
N LEU A 182 32.13 -28.93 -34.16
CA LEU A 182 32.87 -27.70 -33.85
C LEU A 182 32.12 -26.46 -34.35
N GLY A 183 31.58 -26.51 -35.58
CA GLY A 183 30.76 -25.44 -36.14
C GLY A 183 29.47 -25.19 -35.32
N LEU A 184 28.82 -26.26 -34.85
CA LEU A 184 27.66 -26.18 -34.00
C LEU A 184 28.00 -25.54 -32.64
N VAL A 185 29.07 -25.99 -31.97
CA VAL A 185 29.53 -25.45 -30.70
C VAL A 185 29.88 -23.97 -30.84
N ILE A 186 30.63 -23.59 -31.89
CA ILE A 186 30.96 -22.17 -32.13
C ILE A 186 29.69 -21.36 -32.37
N SER A 187 28.74 -21.87 -33.17
CA SER A 187 27.49 -21.19 -33.44
C SER A 187 26.65 -21.02 -32.17
N VAL A 188 26.60 -22.03 -31.31
CA VAL A 188 25.88 -21.97 -30.02
C VAL A 188 26.55 -20.98 -29.05
N ILE A 189 27.90 -21.00 -28.97
CA ILE A 189 28.66 -20.06 -28.12
C ILE A 189 28.43 -18.62 -28.60
N LEU A 190 28.48 -18.37 -29.91
CA LEU A 190 28.24 -17.05 -30.48
C LEU A 190 26.80 -16.60 -30.24
N LEU A 191 25.80 -17.48 -30.44
CA LEU A 191 24.41 -17.19 -30.16
C LEU A 191 24.18 -16.89 -28.67
N SER A 192 24.72 -17.71 -27.79
CA SER A 192 24.66 -17.51 -26.34
C SER A 192 25.31 -16.19 -25.92
N GLY A 193 26.46 -15.87 -26.50
CA GLY A 193 27.14 -14.59 -26.26
C GLY A 193 26.32 -13.37 -26.71
N LEU A 194 25.69 -13.48 -27.88
CA LEU A 194 24.79 -12.42 -28.37
C LEU A 194 23.52 -12.28 -27.52
N LEU A 195 22.91 -13.41 -27.13
CA LEU A 195 21.73 -13.41 -26.23
C LEU A 195 22.06 -12.85 -24.84
N VAL A 196 23.20 -13.24 -24.27
CA VAL A 196 23.66 -12.66 -23.00
C VAL A 196 23.96 -11.17 -23.13
N ARG A 197 24.54 -10.73 -24.24
CA ARG A 197 24.78 -9.31 -24.51
C ARG A 197 23.49 -8.52 -24.65
N GLU A 198 22.51 -9.07 -25.36
CA GLU A 198 21.18 -8.47 -25.54
C GLU A 198 20.40 -8.47 -24.22
N ALA A 199 20.42 -9.58 -23.48
CA ALA A 199 19.86 -9.67 -22.14
C ALA A 199 20.48 -8.63 -21.18
N ARG A 200 21.83 -8.52 -21.15
CA ARG A 200 22.52 -7.49 -20.36
C ARG A 200 22.16 -6.06 -20.79
N ARG A 201 21.89 -5.85 -22.07
CA ARG A 201 21.45 -4.55 -22.58
C ARG A 201 20.02 -4.25 -22.15
N HIS A 202 19.13 -5.23 -22.19
CA HIS A 202 17.77 -5.15 -21.65
C HIS A 202 17.78 -4.99 -20.12
N PHE A 203 18.67 -5.69 -19.41
CA PHE A 203 18.84 -5.54 -17.96
C PHE A 203 19.29 -4.13 -17.55
N ARG A 204 20.16 -3.48 -18.33
CA ARG A 204 20.56 -2.09 -18.04
C ARG A 204 19.44 -1.10 -18.29
N THR A 205 18.61 -1.30 -19.31
CA THR A 205 17.42 -0.47 -19.56
C THR A 205 16.27 -0.78 -18.59
N ALA A 206 16.24 -1.99 -18.01
CA ALA A 206 15.25 -2.41 -17.03
C ALA A 206 15.46 -1.85 -15.60
N ARG A 207 16.54 -1.10 -15.35
CA ARG A 207 16.88 -0.54 -14.02
C ARG A 207 16.57 0.94 -13.87
N VAL A 208 16.04 1.56 -14.91
CA VAL A 208 15.76 3.00 -14.94
C VAL A 208 14.27 3.20 -15.18
N ASP A 209 13.66 4.11 -14.43
CA ASP A 209 12.29 4.54 -14.66
C ASP A 209 12.21 5.38 -15.94
N PRO A 210 11.38 5.02 -16.93
CA PRO A 210 11.37 5.69 -18.23
C PRO A 210 10.82 7.12 -18.20
N LEU A 211 10.01 7.46 -17.18
CA LEU A 211 9.42 8.80 -17.06
C LEU A 211 10.42 9.79 -16.44
N THR A 212 11.02 9.40 -15.32
CA THR A 212 11.85 10.32 -14.52
C THR A 212 13.35 10.18 -14.77
N GLY A 213 13.77 9.07 -15.40
CA GLY A 213 15.19 8.75 -15.58
C GLY A 213 15.92 8.41 -14.27
N LEU A 214 15.21 8.26 -13.15
CA LEU A 214 15.75 7.77 -11.90
C LEU A 214 15.93 6.23 -11.95
N ALA A 215 16.65 5.69 -10.98
CA ALA A 215 16.63 4.27 -10.74
C ALA A 215 15.19 3.79 -10.44
N ASN A 216 14.85 2.58 -10.87
CA ASN A 216 13.54 2.01 -10.58
C ASN A 216 13.56 1.13 -9.31
N ARG A 217 12.41 0.55 -8.96
CA ARG A 217 12.25 -0.34 -7.79
C ARG A 217 13.25 -1.50 -7.77
N LEU A 218 13.51 -2.13 -8.93
CA LEU A 218 14.46 -3.23 -9.01
C LEU A 218 15.87 -2.78 -8.65
N ALA A 219 16.29 -1.66 -9.21
CA ALA A 219 17.61 -1.10 -8.93
C ALA A 219 17.77 -0.64 -7.47
N LEU A 220 16.67 -0.16 -6.85
CA LEU A 220 16.65 0.17 -5.42
C LEU A 220 16.91 -1.09 -4.57
N LEU A 221 16.15 -2.15 -4.80
CA LEU A 221 16.29 -3.39 -4.04
C LEU A 221 17.69 -4.00 -4.17
N GLU A 222 18.23 -4.06 -5.39
CA GLU A 222 19.61 -4.52 -5.63
C GLU A 222 20.65 -3.67 -4.89
N LYS A 223 20.43 -2.35 -4.83
CA LYS A 223 21.31 -1.44 -4.10
C LYS A 223 21.25 -1.68 -2.60
N MET A 224 20.04 -1.85 -2.05
CA MET A 224 19.85 -2.20 -0.64
C MET A 224 20.49 -3.55 -0.31
N GLU A 225 20.27 -4.58 -1.14
CA GLU A 225 20.91 -5.90 -0.96
C GLU A 225 22.45 -5.81 -0.97
N SER A 226 23.01 -4.95 -1.82
CA SER A 226 24.45 -4.70 -1.84
C SER A 226 24.96 -4.05 -0.56
N TYR A 227 24.15 -3.22 0.12
CA TYR A 227 24.51 -2.64 1.40
C TYR A 227 24.35 -3.66 2.53
N VAL A 228 23.25 -4.42 2.54
CA VAL A 228 23.00 -5.52 3.50
C VAL A 228 24.12 -6.57 3.43
N SER A 229 24.52 -7.01 2.22
CA SER A 229 25.57 -8.02 2.05
C SER A 229 26.97 -7.57 2.51
N ARG A 230 27.19 -6.25 2.62
CA ARG A 230 28.44 -5.64 3.10
C ARG A 230 28.33 -5.14 4.55
N ASP A 231 27.22 -5.44 5.21
CA ASP A 231 26.88 -4.93 6.55
C ASP A 231 27.08 -3.40 6.68
N THR A 232 26.73 -2.68 5.60
CA THR A 232 26.87 -1.21 5.55
C THR A 232 25.56 -0.58 6.04
N PRO A 233 25.54 0.16 7.15
CA PRO A 233 24.35 0.82 7.65
C PRO A 233 23.81 1.84 6.65
N PHE A 234 22.49 1.94 6.51
CA PHE A 234 21.86 2.95 5.66
C PHE A 234 20.45 3.32 6.17
N GLY A 235 20.02 4.53 5.84
CA GLY A 235 18.65 4.99 5.99
C GLY A 235 17.90 4.87 4.67
N LEU A 236 16.69 4.30 4.72
CA LEU A 236 15.73 4.30 3.63
C LEU A 236 14.68 5.35 3.92
N VAL A 237 14.54 6.32 3.00
CA VAL A 237 13.56 7.39 3.04
C VAL A 237 12.59 7.21 1.89
N LEU A 238 11.33 6.92 2.19
CA LEU A 238 10.24 6.85 1.21
C LEU A 238 9.50 8.18 1.18
N ILE A 239 9.17 8.63 -0.01
CA ILE A 239 8.50 9.92 -0.27
C ILE A 239 7.31 9.66 -1.17
N ASP A 240 6.14 10.19 -0.83
CA ASP A 240 4.89 10.05 -1.58
C ASP A 240 4.20 11.42 -1.66
N ILE A 241 3.63 11.76 -2.81
CA ILE A 241 2.97 13.06 -3.00
C ILE A 241 1.53 12.97 -2.51
N ASN A 242 1.15 13.84 -1.57
CA ASN A 242 -0.21 13.90 -1.08
C ASN A 242 -1.16 14.31 -2.21
N ASP A 243 -2.33 13.67 -2.27
CA ASP A 243 -3.42 13.99 -3.20
C ASP A 243 -3.03 14.04 -4.69
N PHE A 244 -1.96 13.31 -5.07
CA PHE A 244 -1.47 13.28 -6.47
C PHE A 244 -2.55 12.82 -7.46
N ARG A 245 -3.46 11.93 -7.03
CA ARG A 245 -4.60 11.49 -7.84
C ARG A 245 -5.54 12.66 -8.15
N ASP A 246 -5.76 13.57 -7.21
CA ASP A 246 -6.60 14.75 -7.38
C ASP A 246 -5.95 15.75 -8.34
N ILE A 247 -4.64 15.91 -8.27
CA ILE A 247 -3.88 16.70 -9.25
C ILE A 247 -4.09 16.14 -10.66
N ASN A 248 -3.92 14.82 -10.84
CA ASN A 248 -4.15 14.17 -12.13
C ASN A 248 -5.60 14.32 -12.62
N SER A 249 -6.57 14.24 -11.71
CA SER A 249 -7.99 14.37 -12.04
C SER A 249 -8.38 15.79 -12.46
N LYS A 250 -7.77 16.80 -11.83
CA LYS A 250 -8.07 18.23 -12.08
C LYS A 250 -7.29 18.80 -13.27
N PHE A 251 -6.02 18.41 -13.44
CA PHE A 251 -5.09 19.03 -14.39
C PHE A 251 -4.59 18.08 -15.48
N GLY A 252 -4.99 16.82 -15.43
CA GLY A 252 -4.62 15.79 -16.42
C GLY A 252 -3.29 15.08 -16.11
N TYR A 253 -3.13 13.87 -16.65
CA TYR A 253 -1.95 13.02 -16.42
C TYR A 253 -0.65 13.63 -16.93
N SER A 254 -0.69 14.45 -18.01
CA SER A 254 0.50 15.14 -18.54
C SER A 254 1.10 16.13 -17.54
N THR A 255 0.26 16.83 -16.79
CA THR A 255 0.70 17.74 -15.72
C THR A 255 1.33 16.97 -14.57
N GLY A 256 0.72 15.84 -14.16
CA GLY A 256 1.31 14.94 -13.16
C GLY A 256 2.66 14.38 -13.57
N ASP A 257 2.82 13.99 -14.85
CA ASP A 257 4.11 13.51 -15.37
C ASP A 257 5.20 14.58 -15.31
N ILE A 258 4.88 15.83 -15.66
CA ILE A 258 5.82 16.97 -15.56
C ILE A 258 6.20 17.23 -14.09
N LEU A 259 5.22 17.19 -13.17
CA LEU A 259 5.47 17.34 -11.72
C LEU A 259 6.43 16.26 -11.20
N LEU A 260 6.21 15.02 -11.58
CA LEU A 260 7.09 13.89 -11.22
C LEU A 260 8.49 14.03 -11.78
N GLN A 261 8.63 14.50 -13.03
CA GLN A 261 9.93 14.74 -13.67
C GLN A 261 10.70 15.87 -12.96
N GLU A 262 10.05 16.98 -12.64
CA GLU A 262 10.68 18.09 -11.95
C GLU A 262 11.04 17.72 -10.51
N LEU A 263 10.17 17.01 -9.79
CA LEU A 263 10.48 16.51 -8.45
C LEU A 263 11.68 15.55 -8.48
N ALA A 264 11.70 14.61 -9.43
CA ALA A 264 12.80 13.68 -9.62
C ALA A 264 14.13 14.40 -9.90
N LYS A 265 14.11 15.47 -10.70
CA LYS A 265 15.27 16.30 -11.00
C LYS A 265 15.77 17.03 -9.76
N ARG A 266 14.86 17.61 -8.96
CA ARG A 266 15.21 18.28 -7.69
C ARG A 266 15.84 17.30 -6.70
N LEU A 267 15.22 16.14 -6.49
CA LEU A 267 15.75 15.13 -5.57
C LEU A 267 17.10 14.58 -6.04
N ARG A 268 17.29 14.38 -7.34
CA ARG A 268 18.59 13.97 -7.89
C ARG A 268 19.67 15.03 -7.66
N ALA A 269 19.34 16.32 -7.76
CA ALA A 269 20.26 17.42 -7.52
C ALA A 269 20.65 17.57 -6.04
N LEU A 270 19.81 17.07 -5.12
CA LEU A 270 20.09 17.06 -3.68
C LEU A 270 21.03 15.95 -3.25
N CYS A 271 21.19 14.90 -4.08
CA CYS A 271 22.00 13.74 -3.70
C CYS A 271 23.48 14.12 -3.57
N GLU A 272 24.01 13.94 -2.37
CA GLU A 272 25.43 14.09 -2.04
C GLU A 272 26.14 12.72 -2.04
N ASN A 273 27.43 12.70 -1.68
CA ASN A 273 28.21 11.47 -1.62
C ASN A 273 27.59 10.43 -0.66
N GLY A 274 27.23 9.28 -1.20
CA GLY A 274 26.57 8.18 -0.44
C GLY A 274 25.06 8.19 -0.51
N GLU A 275 24.44 9.23 -1.06
CA GLU A 275 22.99 9.32 -1.26
C GLU A 275 22.59 8.82 -2.66
N TRP A 276 21.39 8.26 -2.75
CA TRP A 276 20.90 7.69 -3.98
C TRP A 276 19.37 7.80 -4.04
N VAL A 277 18.82 8.04 -5.24
CA VAL A 277 17.40 8.28 -5.45
C VAL A 277 16.83 7.33 -6.48
N ALA A 278 15.61 6.83 -6.22
CA ALA A 278 14.86 5.93 -7.08
C ALA A 278 13.38 6.31 -7.13
N ARG A 279 12.67 5.83 -8.16
CA ARG A 279 11.20 5.85 -8.23
C ARG A 279 10.66 4.44 -8.13
N LEU A 280 9.75 4.20 -7.20
CA LEU A 280 9.16 2.87 -6.97
C LEU A 280 7.98 2.58 -7.90
N GLY A 281 7.27 3.62 -8.33
CA GLY A 281 6.10 3.58 -9.20
C GLY A 281 5.04 4.61 -8.77
N GLY A 282 4.14 4.98 -9.65
CA GLY A 282 3.15 6.03 -9.37
C GLY A 282 3.82 7.34 -8.96
N ASP A 283 3.45 7.86 -7.82
CA ASP A 283 3.96 9.06 -7.15
C ASP A 283 5.02 8.78 -6.07
N GLN A 284 5.42 7.52 -5.93
CA GLN A 284 6.31 7.07 -4.87
C GLN A 284 7.79 7.11 -5.28
N LEU A 285 8.58 7.83 -4.50
CA LEU A 285 10.03 8.00 -4.64
C LEU A 285 10.74 7.43 -3.40
N ALA A 286 12.00 7.06 -3.56
CA ALA A 286 12.83 6.57 -2.47
C ALA A 286 14.20 7.19 -2.51
N MET A 287 14.78 7.47 -1.35
CA MET A 287 16.18 7.84 -1.21
C MET A 287 16.88 6.89 -0.24
N LEU A 288 18.12 6.56 -0.56
CA LEU A 288 19.02 5.82 0.33
C LEU A 288 20.13 6.75 0.78
N GLN A 289 20.42 6.75 2.06
CA GLN A 289 21.57 7.42 2.64
C GLN A 289 22.50 6.40 3.27
N ARG A 290 23.70 6.27 2.71
CA ARG A 290 24.72 5.33 3.17
C ARG A 290 25.39 5.84 4.46
N ASP A 291 25.89 4.90 5.27
CA ASP A 291 26.64 5.13 6.51
C ASP A 291 25.85 5.92 7.58
N SER A 292 24.50 5.94 7.46
CA SER A 292 23.64 6.62 8.41
C SER A 292 23.20 5.71 9.56
N SER A 293 24.08 5.51 10.53
CA SER A 293 23.69 5.04 11.87
C SER A 293 23.18 6.18 12.76
N ASP A 294 23.31 7.44 12.33
CA ASP A 294 22.93 8.64 13.06
C ASP A 294 21.64 9.26 12.49
N LEU A 295 20.62 9.34 13.34
CA LEU A 295 19.35 10.03 13.10
C LEU A 295 19.52 11.47 12.58
N ARG A 296 20.64 12.15 12.91
CA ARG A 296 20.90 13.52 12.47
C ARG A 296 21.07 13.62 10.96
N GLN A 297 21.85 12.75 10.37
CA GLN A 297 22.13 12.79 8.93
C GLN A 297 20.85 12.57 8.10
N VAL A 298 19.99 11.63 8.50
CA VAL A 298 18.71 11.42 7.80
C VAL A 298 17.75 12.58 8.02
N ARG A 299 17.73 13.20 9.21
CA ARG A 299 16.95 14.42 9.45
C ARG A 299 17.42 15.60 8.59
N GLU A 300 18.72 15.74 8.38
CA GLU A 300 19.29 16.75 7.48
C GLU A 300 18.89 16.48 6.03
N LEU A 301 18.95 15.23 5.57
CA LEU A 301 18.45 14.82 4.24
C LEU A 301 16.96 15.16 4.09
N VAL A 302 16.14 14.77 5.06
CA VAL A 302 14.69 15.04 5.05
C VAL A 302 14.41 16.54 5.04
N ALA A 303 15.15 17.33 5.81
CA ALA A 303 15.01 18.80 5.81
C ALA A 303 15.35 19.40 4.43
N ARG A 304 16.42 18.94 3.76
CA ARG A 304 16.77 19.35 2.39
C ARG A 304 15.68 18.95 1.39
N VAL A 305 15.15 17.73 1.52
CA VAL A 305 14.05 17.22 0.69
C VAL A 305 12.81 18.08 0.85
N LEU A 306 12.35 18.30 2.09
CA LEU A 306 11.18 19.14 2.38
C LEU A 306 11.36 20.58 1.89
N HIS A 307 12.56 21.15 2.03
CA HIS A 307 12.87 22.50 1.52
C HIS A 307 12.76 22.56 -0.01
N ALA A 308 13.30 21.57 -0.72
CA ALA A 308 13.24 21.53 -2.18
C ALA A 308 11.83 21.30 -2.74
N ILE A 309 11.00 20.55 -2.01
CA ILE A 309 9.62 20.28 -2.40
C ILE A 309 8.71 21.50 -2.17
N LYS A 310 8.94 22.26 -1.09
CA LYS A 310 8.18 23.48 -0.79
C LYS A 310 8.32 24.59 -1.83
N GLN A 311 9.35 24.52 -2.69
CA GLN A 311 9.50 25.48 -3.77
C GLN A 311 8.46 25.22 -4.86
N ASP A 312 7.74 26.25 -5.27
CA ASP A 312 6.72 26.16 -6.30
C ASP A 312 7.29 25.56 -7.61
N ILE A 313 6.52 24.68 -8.24
CA ILE A 313 6.78 24.15 -9.57
C ILE A 313 5.88 24.90 -10.55
N ILE A 314 6.46 25.65 -11.48
CA ILE A 314 5.70 26.44 -12.45
C ILE A 314 5.48 25.60 -13.70
N ILE A 315 4.20 25.30 -14.02
CA ILE A 315 3.80 24.60 -15.25
C ILE A 315 2.75 25.48 -15.95
N ASP A 316 2.98 25.83 -17.20
CA ASP A 316 2.08 26.68 -18.00
C ASP A 316 1.66 27.97 -17.27
N SER A 317 2.60 28.59 -16.55
CA SER A 317 2.42 29.81 -15.73
C SER A 317 1.59 29.61 -14.45
N TYR A 318 1.18 28.38 -14.09
CA TYR A 318 0.53 28.07 -12.82
C TYR A 318 1.54 27.52 -11.81
N PRO A 319 1.62 28.08 -10.59
CA PRO A 319 2.46 27.55 -9.52
C PRO A 319 1.77 26.35 -8.85
N PHE A 320 2.47 25.22 -8.80
CA PHE A 320 2.06 24.05 -8.04
C PHE A 320 2.93 23.93 -6.79
N ARG A 321 2.28 23.90 -5.65
CA ARG A 321 2.91 23.59 -4.36
C ARG A 321 2.58 22.16 -3.99
N LEU A 322 3.62 21.33 -3.84
CA LEU A 322 3.45 19.92 -3.47
C LEU A 322 3.57 19.76 -1.96
N GLU A 323 2.71 18.90 -1.42
CA GLU A 323 2.85 18.35 -0.08
C GLU A 323 3.20 16.87 -0.19
N VAL A 324 4.03 16.39 0.74
CA VAL A 324 4.51 15.01 0.73
C VAL A 324 4.44 14.41 2.12
N GLY A 325 4.16 13.10 2.17
CA GLY A 325 4.44 12.27 3.31
C GLY A 325 5.80 11.60 3.17
N ILE A 326 6.53 11.43 4.28
CA ILE A 326 7.83 10.78 4.29
C ILE A 326 7.86 9.70 5.38
N GLY A 327 8.26 8.47 4.99
CA GLY A 327 8.50 7.35 5.90
C GLY A 327 9.96 6.92 5.89
N ILE A 328 10.53 6.66 7.06
CA ILE A 328 11.95 6.39 7.24
C ILE A 328 12.15 5.08 8.00
N ALA A 329 13.08 4.23 7.53
CA ALA A 329 13.53 3.04 8.24
C ALA A 329 15.04 2.86 8.11
N PHE A 330 15.67 2.22 9.09
CA PHE A 330 17.13 2.08 9.20
C PHE A 330 17.58 0.62 9.17
N PHE A 331 18.60 0.36 8.36
CA PHE A 331 19.37 -0.88 8.42
C PHE A 331 20.62 -0.68 9.29
N PRO A 332 20.96 -1.61 10.21
CA PRO A 332 20.25 -2.85 10.56
C PRO A 332 19.21 -2.68 11.67
N THR A 333 19.04 -1.47 12.22
CA THR A 333 18.25 -1.19 13.44
C THR A 333 16.82 -1.70 13.34
N ASP A 334 16.16 -1.42 12.21
CA ASP A 334 14.75 -1.77 12.04
C ASP A 334 14.61 -3.18 11.42
N SER A 335 15.44 -3.57 10.48
CA SER A 335 15.46 -4.94 9.92
C SER A 335 16.78 -5.27 9.25
N ASN A 336 17.10 -6.58 9.22
CA ASN A 336 18.23 -7.15 8.47
C ASN A 336 17.85 -7.62 7.05
N GLN A 337 16.55 -7.49 6.67
CA GLN A 337 16.05 -7.93 5.37
C GLN A 337 15.52 -6.73 4.58
N THR A 338 15.92 -6.62 3.31
CA THR A 338 15.58 -5.49 2.43
C THR A 338 14.08 -5.31 2.23
N GLN A 339 13.33 -6.41 2.05
CA GLN A 339 11.88 -6.36 1.85
C GLN A 339 11.14 -5.93 3.11
N GLU A 340 11.58 -6.41 4.26
CA GLU A 340 11.00 -6.03 5.54
C GLU A 340 11.29 -4.56 5.86
N LEU A 341 12.52 -4.10 5.58
CA LEU A 341 12.89 -2.69 5.75
C LEU A 341 12.03 -1.77 4.88
N LEU A 342 11.78 -2.18 3.63
CA LEU A 342 10.87 -1.44 2.74
C LEU A 342 9.46 -1.37 3.32
N SER A 343 8.93 -2.50 3.80
CA SER A 343 7.61 -2.56 4.44
C SER A 343 7.52 -1.67 5.69
N ARG A 344 8.58 -1.61 6.50
CA ARG A 344 8.64 -0.74 7.69
C ARG A 344 8.67 0.73 7.32
N ALA A 345 9.40 1.10 6.28
CA ALA A 345 9.38 2.47 5.75
C ALA A 345 8.01 2.83 5.15
N GLU A 346 7.33 1.89 4.46
CA GLU A 346 5.96 2.08 3.95
C GLU A 346 4.94 2.30 5.10
N GLN A 347 5.07 1.58 6.21
CA GLN A 347 4.23 1.79 7.40
C GLN A 347 4.45 3.19 8.01
N ALA A 348 5.70 3.61 8.15
CA ALA A 348 6.02 4.96 8.61
C ALA A 348 5.47 6.04 7.66
N LEU A 349 5.57 5.83 6.35
CA LEU A 349 5.01 6.72 5.33
C LEU A 349 3.49 6.82 5.43
N PHE A 350 2.80 5.68 5.57
CA PHE A 350 1.35 5.66 5.77
C PHE A 350 0.94 6.46 7.01
N HIS A 351 1.69 6.33 8.11
CA HIS A 351 1.44 7.07 9.34
C HIS A 351 1.67 8.57 9.15
N SER A 352 2.74 8.98 8.45
CA SER A 352 3.02 10.38 8.09
C SER A 352 1.85 11.02 7.34
N ARG A 353 1.32 10.35 6.33
CA ARG A 353 0.17 10.83 5.54
C ARG A 353 -1.11 10.95 6.36
N LYS A 354 -1.38 9.97 7.22
CA LYS A 354 -2.58 9.92 8.05
C LYS A 354 -2.60 11.01 9.13
N THR A 355 -1.45 11.31 9.71
CA THR A 355 -1.31 12.29 10.80
C THR A 355 -0.97 13.69 10.28
N HIS A 356 -0.82 13.86 8.95
CA HIS A 356 -0.37 15.12 8.31
C HIS A 356 0.97 15.63 8.88
N VAL A 357 1.79 14.74 9.45
CA VAL A 357 3.14 15.04 9.92
C VAL A 357 4.10 14.89 8.74
N PRO A 358 5.00 15.85 8.48
CA PRO A 358 5.85 15.86 7.29
C PRO A 358 6.72 14.61 7.12
N TYR A 359 7.11 13.96 8.21
CA TYR A 359 7.83 12.68 8.17
C TYR A 359 7.63 11.87 9.45
N VAL A 360 7.71 10.56 9.33
CA VAL A 360 7.68 9.61 10.44
C VAL A 360 8.86 8.65 10.31
N ILE A 361 9.54 8.41 11.42
CA ILE A 361 10.56 7.38 11.54
C ILE A 361 9.86 6.12 12.04
N TYR A 362 10.16 4.97 11.42
CA TYR A 362 9.60 3.70 11.86
C TYR A 362 9.93 3.44 13.33
N ASP A 363 8.93 2.99 14.06
CA ASP A 363 9.05 2.48 15.43
C ASP A 363 8.14 1.23 15.51
N SER A 364 8.55 0.24 16.25
CA SER A 364 7.78 -0.99 16.48
C SER A 364 6.39 -0.72 17.10
N SER A 365 6.21 0.43 17.78
CA SER A 365 4.91 0.89 18.27
C SER A 365 3.89 1.10 17.14
N LEU A 366 4.33 1.46 15.92
CA LEU A 366 3.45 1.60 14.73
C LEU A 366 2.81 0.27 14.31
N LEU A 367 3.54 -0.85 14.47
CA LEU A 367 2.98 -2.19 14.23
C LEU A 367 1.89 -2.54 15.25
N ASN A 368 2.16 -2.22 16.51
CA ASN A 368 1.20 -2.43 17.60
C ASN A 368 -0.06 -1.58 17.39
N GLU A 369 0.09 -0.36 16.88
CA GLU A 369 -1.04 0.51 16.55
C GLU A 369 -1.89 -0.05 15.40
N THR A 370 -1.27 -0.54 14.34
CA THR A 370 -1.99 -1.15 13.22
C THR A 370 -2.71 -2.45 13.64
N ALA A 371 -2.05 -3.30 14.42
CA ALA A 371 -2.65 -4.51 14.99
C ALA A 371 -3.81 -4.16 15.92
N ARG A 372 -3.62 -3.16 16.81
CA ARG A 372 -4.64 -2.65 17.71
C ARG A 372 -5.86 -2.13 16.95
N ARG A 373 -5.67 -1.37 15.87
CA ARG A 373 -6.80 -0.85 15.06
C ARG A 373 -7.59 -1.97 14.38
N LYS A 374 -6.91 -3.00 13.85
CA LYS A 374 -7.58 -4.19 13.31
C LYS A 374 -8.39 -4.92 14.37
N HIS A 375 -7.84 -5.06 15.56
CA HIS A 375 -8.54 -5.67 16.70
C HIS A 375 -9.77 -4.84 17.09
N LEU A 376 -9.59 -3.51 17.25
CA LEU A 376 -10.70 -2.59 17.52
C LEU A 376 -11.79 -2.64 16.44
N ALA A 377 -11.44 -2.77 15.16
CA ALA A 377 -12.41 -2.88 14.08
C ALA A 377 -13.24 -4.17 14.16
N SER A 378 -12.57 -5.30 14.46
CA SER A 378 -13.25 -6.58 14.69
C SER A 378 -14.21 -6.51 15.87
N ASP A 379 -13.73 -5.94 16.98
CA ASP A 379 -14.51 -5.86 18.21
C ASP A 379 -15.64 -4.82 18.10
N MET A 380 -15.46 -3.77 17.29
CA MET A 380 -16.51 -2.78 17.00
C MET A 380 -17.72 -3.43 16.32
N VAL A 381 -17.52 -4.39 15.42
CA VAL A 381 -18.65 -5.12 14.80
C VAL A 381 -19.47 -5.84 15.86
N MET A 382 -18.81 -6.54 16.78
CA MET A 382 -19.46 -7.21 17.91
C MET A 382 -20.09 -6.23 18.88
N ALA A 383 -19.41 -5.10 19.14
CA ALA A 383 -19.92 -4.06 20.05
C ALA A 383 -21.19 -3.39 19.53
N LEU A 384 -21.30 -3.18 18.21
CA LEU A 384 -22.50 -2.67 17.55
C LEU A 384 -23.69 -3.66 17.63
N GLU A 385 -23.42 -4.96 17.49
CA GLU A 385 -24.45 -6.00 17.54
C GLU A 385 -24.97 -6.24 18.97
N HIS A 386 -24.12 -6.06 19.98
CA HIS A 386 -24.45 -6.32 21.38
C HIS A 386 -24.73 -5.05 22.22
N ASN A 387 -24.85 -3.88 21.57
CA ASN A 387 -25.07 -2.60 22.23
C ASN A 387 -24.04 -2.32 23.34
N ALA A 388 -22.76 -2.64 23.08
CA ALA A 388 -21.65 -2.37 24.03
C ALA A 388 -21.08 -0.95 23.89
N LEU A 389 -21.54 -0.17 22.93
CA LEU A 389 -21.30 1.26 22.78
C LEU A 389 -22.35 2.04 23.61
N GLU A 390 -21.99 3.22 24.06
CA GLU A 390 -22.87 4.10 24.80
C GLU A 390 -22.90 5.51 24.20
N LEU A 391 -24.03 6.20 24.32
CA LEU A 391 -24.11 7.64 24.09
C LEU A 391 -24.17 8.37 25.43
N TYR A 392 -23.34 9.38 25.56
CA TYR A 392 -23.40 10.37 26.62
C TYR A 392 -24.02 11.63 26.04
N TYR A 393 -24.66 12.44 26.87
CA TYR A 393 -25.43 13.58 26.45
C TYR A 393 -24.95 14.82 27.18
N GLN A 394 -24.76 15.92 26.42
CA GLN A 394 -24.33 17.19 26.99
C GLN A 394 -25.31 18.29 26.61
N PRO A 395 -25.84 19.09 27.59
CA PRO A 395 -26.80 20.13 27.33
C PRO A 395 -26.22 21.31 26.54
N ILE A 396 -27.01 21.86 25.64
CA ILE A 396 -26.81 23.12 24.92
C ILE A 396 -27.84 24.11 25.44
N VAL A 397 -27.36 25.16 26.09
CA VAL A 397 -28.16 26.10 26.86
C VAL A 397 -28.24 27.42 26.15
N ASN A 398 -29.43 27.99 26.04
CA ASN A 398 -29.64 29.37 25.62
C ASN A 398 -29.06 30.30 26.69
N LEU A 399 -28.06 31.13 26.36
CA LEU A 399 -27.35 31.94 27.35
C LEU A 399 -28.18 33.09 27.94
N GLU A 400 -29.19 33.53 27.24
CA GLU A 400 -30.11 34.58 27.70
C GLU A 400 -31.15 34.02 28.68
N SER A 401 -31.88 32.97 28.26
CA SER A 401 -32.96 32.39 29.05
C SER A 401 -32.49 31.42 30.12
N GLY A 402 -31.33 30.77 29.92
CA GLY A 402 -30.85 29.68 30.74
C GLY A 402 -31.56 28.35 30.50
N ARG A 403 -32.46 28.26 29.49
CA ARG A 403 -33.17 27.03 29.13
C ARG A 403 -32.25 26.12 28.31
N CYS A 404 -32.28 24.84 28.57
CA CYS A 404 -31.71 23.85 27.70
C CYS A 404 -32.64 23.61 26.49
N GLU A 405 -32.18 23.90 25.28
CA GLU A 405 -32.97 23.73 24.05
C GLU A 405 -32.51 22.51 23.23
N ALA A 406 -31.28 22.06 23.43
CA ALA A 406 -30.75 20.90 22.72
C ALA A 406 -29.79 20.13 23.60
N VAL A 407 -29.52 18.90 23.21
CA VAL A 407 -28.47 18.06 23.80
C VAL A 407 -27.63 17.46 22.68
N GLU A 408 -26.31 17.37 22.88
CA GLU A 408 -25.42 16.70 21.96
C GLU A 408 -25.19 15.27 22.41
N ALA A 409 -25.37 14.30 21.48
CA ALA A 409 -25.08 12.88 21.68
C ALA A 409 -23.62 12.59 21.35
N LEU A 410 -22.89 12.17 22.36
CA LEU A 410 -21.45 11.97 22.31
C LEU A 410 -21.10 10.49 22.50
N LEU A 411 -20.51 9.87 21.48
CA LEU A 411 -20.12 8.47 21.48
C LEU A 411 -19.12 8.16 22.60
N ARG A 412 -19.34 7.02 23.27
CA ARG A 412 -18.42 6.46 24.27
C ARG A 412 -18.28 4.96 24.03
N TRP A 413 -17.05 4.48 24.07
CA TRP A 413 -16.79 3.05 24.01
C TRP A 413 -15.86 2.63 25.16
N ARG A 414 -16.40 1.79 26.04
CA ARG A 414 -15.62 1.11 27.07
C ARG A 414 -15.31 -0.30 26.59
N HIS A 415 -14.12 -0.47 26.04
CA HIS A 415 -13.66 -1.76 25.55
C HIS A 415 -13.31 -2.66 26.75
N PRO A 416 -13.71 -3.97 26.74
CA PRO A 416 -13.48 -4.88 27.88
C PRO A 416 -12.01 -5.01 28.27
N GLU A 417 -11.11 -5.06 27.28
CA GLU A 417 -9.66 -5.26 27.50
C GLU A 417 -8.86 -3.95 27.46
N LEU A 418 -9.24 -3.01 26.58
CA LEU A 418 -8.47 -1.79 26.31
C LEU A 418 -8.96 -0.57 27.12
N GLY A 419 -10.03 -0.73 27.88
CA GLY A 419 -10.61 0.36 28.67
C GLY A 419 -11.33 1.40 27.81
N PHE A 420 -11.22 2.67 28.17
CA PHE A 420 -11.87 3.75 27.43
C PHE A 420 -11.18 4.03 26.10
N ILE A 421 -11.91 3.92 24.99
CA ILE A 421 -11.45 4.26 23.64
C ILE A 421 -11.95 5.67 23.31
N PRO A 422 -11.05 6.62 22.97
CA PRO A 422 -11.43 7.98 22.60
C PRO A 422 -12.35 7.99 21.35
N PRO A 423 -13.38 8.84 21.31
CA PRO A 423 -14.32 8.91 20.18
C PRO A 423 -13.63 9.11 18.82
N ASN A 424 -12.60 9.94 18.77
CA ASN A 424 -11.83 10.16 17.54
C ASN A 424 -11.15 8.89 17.03
N GLU A 425 -10.65 8.02 17.92
CA GLU A 425 -10.06 6.72 17.55
C GLU A 425 -11.15 5.77 17.03
N VAL A 426 -12.32 5.76 17.67
CA VAL A 426 -13.47 4.94 17.23
C VAL A 426 -13.90 5.34 15.81
N ILE A 427 -14.07 6.65 15.55
CA ILE A 427 -14.46 7.17 14.25
C ILE A 427 -13.40 6.84 13.20
N GLN A 428 -12.11 7.05 13.48
CA GLN A 428 -11.03 6.74 12.56
C GLN A 428 -10.97 5.25 12.19
N VAL A 429 -11.16 4.36 13.17
CA VAL A 429 -11.23 2.91 12.92
C VAL A 429 -12.45 2.57 12.08
N ALA A 430 -13.61 3.17 12.38
CA ALA A 430 -14.82 2.94 11.59
C ALA A 430 -14.65 3.37 10.11
N GLU A 431 -14.00 4.47 9.85
CA GLU A 431 -13.71 4.96 8.49
C GLU A 431 -12.69 4.07 7.75
N GLU A 432 -11.58 3.72 8.42
CA GLU A 432 -10.52 2.89 7.86
C GLU A 432 -11.02 1.50 7.44
N PHE A 433 -11.92 0.91 8.22
CA PHE A 433 -12.45 -0.43 8.00
C PHE A 433 -13.86 -0.46 7.41
N GLN A 434 -14.35 0.67 6.86
CA GLN A 434 -15.66 0.78 6.19
C GLN A 434 -16.85 0.45 7.11
N LEU A 435 -16.74 0.76 8.38
CA LEU A 435 -17.78 0.58 9.40
C LEU A 435 -18.55 1.87 9.70
N ALA A 436 -18.19 3.01 9.08
CA ALA A 436 -18.75 4.32 9.37
C ALA A 436 -20.27 4.36 9.21
N GLU A 437 -20.84 3.72 8.18
CA GLU A 437 -22.29 3.66 7.97
C GLU A 437 -22.99 2.83 9.08
N LYS A 438 -22.41 1.70 9.48
CA LYS A 438 -22.97 0.88 10.57
C LYS A 438 -22.93 1.62 11.90
N LEU A 439 -21.80 2.23 12.23
CA LEU A 439 -21.64 3.04 13.44
C LEU A 439 -22.61 4.22 13.47
N GLY A 440 -22.69 4.97 12.37
CA GLY A 440 -23.58 6.12 12.26
C GLY A 440 -25.05 5.74 12.33
N SER A 441 -25.45 4.62 11.71
CA SER A 441 -26.81 4.10 11.84
C SER A 441 -27.13 3.74 13.29
N TRP A 442 -26.20 3.10 14.01
CA TRP A 442 -26.35 2.80 15.42
C TRP A 442 -26.50 4.07 16.26
N VAL A 443 -25.63 5.07 16.06
CA VAL A 443 -25.68 6.35 16.77
C VAL A 443 -27.02 7.06 16.54
N LEU A 444 -27.46 7.16 15.28
CA LEU A 444 -28.74 7.80 14.94
C LEU A 444 -29.94 7.09 15.60
N ASN A 445 -30.01 5.78 15.51
CA ASN A 445 -31.09 5.02 16.12
C ASN A 445 -31.10 5.17 17.65
N THR A 446 -29.94 5.03 18.30
CA THR A 446 -29.84 5.16 19.76
C THR A 446 -30.17 6.59 20.23
N ALA A 447 -29.72 7.61 19.49
CA ALA A 447 -30.03 9.00 19.79
C ALA A 447 -31.53 9.32 19.62
N CYS A 448 -32.15 8.84 18.52
CA CYS A 448 -33.58 9.00 18.29
C CYS A 448 -34.44 8.24 19.32
N GLU A 449 -34.04 7.00 19.66
CA GLU A 449 -34.72 6.23 20.72
C GLU A 449 -34.66 6.95 22.06
N GLN A 450 -33.50 7.48 22.44
CA GLN A 450 -33.33 8.20 23.70
C GLN A 450 -34.15 9.53 23.70
N LEU A 451 -34.16 10.24 22.59
CA LEU A 451 -34.98 11.46 22.44
C LEU A 451 -36.47 11.14 22.59
N HIS A 452 -36.94 10.05 21.96
CA HIS A 452 -38.34 9.59 22.10
C HIS A 452 -38.67 9.31 23.56
N GLN A 453 -37.81 8.59 24.30
CA GLN A 453 -38.00 8.33 25.72
C GLN A 453 -38.12 9.63 26.53
N TRP A 454 -37.27 10.62 26.28
CA TRP A 454 -37.31 11.91 26.99
C TRP A 454 -38.51 12.76 26.63
N GLN A 455 -38.98 12.72 25.36
CA GLN A 455 -40.20 13.40 24.95
C GLN A 455 -41.43 12.83 25.67
N HIS A 456 -41.51 11.51 25.82
CA HIS A 456 -42.56 10.86 26.61
C HIS A 456 -42.47 11.19 28.11
N LEU A 457 -41.32 11.50 28.62
CA LEU A 457 -41.10 11.92 30.00
C LEU A 457 -41.25 13.43 30.22
N GLY A 458 -41.71 14.19 29.19
CA GLY A 458 -42.08 15.60 29.31
C GLY A 458 -41.13 16.61 28.64
N LEU A 459 -39.99 16.21 28.11
CA LEU A 459 -39.05 17.11 27.40
C LEU A 459 -39.42 17.22 25.91
N VAL A 460 -40.60 17.72 25.59
CA VAL A 460 -41.22 17.67 24.25
C VAL A 460 -40.44 18.50 23.22
N ASP A 461 -39.94 19.67 23.60
CA ASP A 461 -39.27 20.62 22.69
C ASP A 461 -37.77 20.43 22.55
N LEU A 462 -37.24 19.37 23.17
CA LEU A 462 -35.78 19.12 23.17
C LEU A 462 -35.29 18.69 21.78
N GLN A 463 -34.21 19.30 21.32
CA GLN A 463 -33.52 18.86 20.10
C GLN A 463 -32.32 17.93 20.44
N MET A 464 -32.11 16.94 19.59
CA MET A 464 -30.96 16.03 19.66
C MET A 464 -29.94 16.38 18.57
N CYS A 465 -28.72 16.71 18.95
CA CYS A 465 -27.61 16.97 18.06
C CYS A 465 -26.78 15.68 17.88
N VAL A 466 -26.49 15.30 16.63
CA VAL A 466 -25.74 14.10 16.29
C VAL A 466 -24.63 14.43 15.32
N ASN A 467 -23.41 14.09 15.68
CA ASN A 467 -22.20 14.24 14.86
C ASN A 467 -22.21 13.27 13.67
N ILE A 468 -21.92 13.77 12.47
CA ILE A 468 -21.83 13.00 11.24
C ILE A 468 -20.38 12.96 10.76
N SER A 469 -19.79 11.76 10.75
CA SER A 469 -18.43 11.58 10.26
C SER A 469 -18.33 11.71 8.73
N PRO A 470 -17.16 12.05 8.18
CA PRO A 470 -16.94 12.14 6.74
C PRO A 470 -17.34 10.87 5.97
N GLY A 471 -17.04 9.69 6.52
CA GLY A 471 -17.37 8.40 5.91
C GLY A 471 -18.89 8.10 5.87
N MET A 472 -19.66 8.75 6.74
CA MET A 472 -21.12 8.66 6.78
C MET A 472 -21.79 9.71 5.90
N TYR A 473 -21.09 10.82 5.58
CA TYR A 473 -21.60 11.94 4.82
C TYR A 473 -21.71 11.63 3.32
N GLN A 474 -22.67 10.77 2.96
CA GLN A 474 -22.92 10.28 1.60
C GLN A 474 -24.44 10.30 1.31
N ARG A 475 -24.81 10.09 0.04
CA ARG A 475 -26.24 10.08 -0.38
C ARG A 475 -27.12 9.11 0.42
N ASN A 476 -26.55 8.06 1.00
CA ASN A 476 -27.30 7.11 1.82
C ASN A 476 -27.71 7.68 3.18
N LEU A 477 -27.04 8.74 3.65
CA LEU A 477 -27.36 9.41 4.93
C LEU A 477 -28.84 9.81 5.01
N LEU A 478 -29.39 10.36 3.93
CA LEU A 478 -30.81 10.76 3.87
C LEU A 478 -31.74 9.60 4.22
N LYS A 479 -31.48 8.40 3.71
CA LYS A 479 -32.28 7.20 3.99
C LYS A 479 -32.12 6.72 5.43
N LEU A 480 -30.89 6.77 5.96
CA LEU A 480 -30.60 6.35 7.33
C LEU A 480 -31.32 7.25 8.34
N VAL A 481 -31.24 8.56 8.12
CA VAL A 481 -31.94 9.55 8.98
C VAL A 481 -33.45 9.40 8.89
N ALA A 482 -33.99 9.32 7.67
CA ALA A 482 -35.45 9.15 7.50
C ALA A 482 -35.94 7.86 8.17
N LYS A 483 -35.19 6.78 8.08
CA LYS A 483 -35.49 5.50 8.74
C LYS A 483 -35.53 5.67 10.27
N ALA A 484 -34.47 6.24 10.86
CA ALA A 484 -34.37 6.42 12.31
C ALA A 484 -35.52 7.31 12.87
N LEU A 485 -35.83 8.42 12.17
CA LEU A 485 -36.94 9.30 12.55
C LEU A 485 -38.30 8.59 12.50
N MET A 486 -38.54 7.77 11.48
CA MET A 486 -39.77 6.99 11.34
C MET A 486 -39.91 5.90 12.40
N GLU A 487 -38.83 5.12 12.64
CA GLU A 487 -38.80 4.01 13.59
C GLU A 487 -39.08 4.49 15.03
N HIS A 488 -38.57 5.68 15.39
CA HIS A 488 -38.72 6.22 16.74
C HIS A 488 -39.78 7.34 16.85
N HIS A 489 -40.54 7.60 15.78
CA HIS A 489 -41.60 8.62 15.75
C HIS A 489 -41.11 10.02 16.15
N ILE A 490 -39.89 10.41 15.76
CA ILE A 490 -39.29 11.71 16.07
C ILE A 490 -39.64 12.73 14.96
N PRO A 491 -40.18 13.92 15.28
CA PRO A 491 -40.29 15.00 14.32
C PRO A 491 -38.92 15.40 13.78
N ALA A 492 -38.81 15.61 12.45
CA ALA A 492 -37.54 15.97 11.82
C ALA A 492 -36.91 17.24 12.42
N SER A 493 -37.75 18.20 12.88
CA SER A 493 -37.31 19.44 13.55
C SER A 493 -36.62 19.22 14.90
N CYS A 494 -36.76 18.03 15.51
CA CYS A 494 -36.11 17.71 16.77
C CYS A 494 -34.72 17.09 16.58
N LEU A 495 -34.30 16.81 15.33
CA LEU A 495 -32.98 16.29 15.02
C LEU A 495 -32.12 17.40 14.40
N VAL A 496 -30.89 17.51 14.90
CA VAL A 496 -29.83 18.38 14.35
C VAL A 496 -28.65 17.50 13.96
N LEU A 497 -28.22 17.56 12.72
CA LEU A 497 -27.04 16.88 12.27
C LEU A 497 -25.87 17.86 12.25
N GLU A 498 -24.78 17.50 12.93
CA GLU A 498 -23.57 18.30 13.04
C GLU A 498 -22.53 17.79 12.05
N VAL A 499 -22.01 18.68 11.21
CA VAL A 499 -21.04 18.36 10.15
C VAL A 499 -19.87 19.31 10.26
N THR A 500 -18.65 18.78 10.29
CA THR A 500 -17.45 19.60 10.38
C THR A 500 -17.21 20.40 9.10
N GLU A 501 -16.52 21.53 9.24
CA GLU A 501 -16.13 22.41 8.13
C GLU A 501 -15.40 21.62 7.01
N ASP A 502 -14.40 20.81 7.37
CA ASP A 502 -13.61 20.01 6.43
C ASP A 502 -14.45 19.03 5.61
N THR A 503 -15.44 18.40 6.23
CA THR A 503 -16.34 17.46 5.55
C THR A 503 -17.12 18.13 4.44
N THR A 504 -17.60 19.35 4.67
CA THR A 504 -18.38 20.11 3.69
C THR A 504 -17.54 20.62 2.53
N MET A 505 -16.23 20.83 2.74
CA MET A 505 -15.32 21.39 1.74
C MET A 505 -14.73 20.37 0.77
N ARG A 506 -14.73 19.08 1.09
CA ARG A 506 -14.16 18.03 0.23
C ARG A 506 -14.82 17.91 -1.13
N GLU A 507 -16.15 17.97 -1.19
CA GLU A 507 -16.95 17.91 -2.44
C GLU A 507 -18.09 18.93 -2.39
N VAL A 508 -17.76 20.20 -2.51
CA VAL A 508 -18.68 21.33 -2.27
C VAL A 508 -20.06 21.19 -2.93
N LYS A 509 -20.13 20.76 -4.21
CA LYS A 509 -21.42 20.65 -4.92
C LYS A 509 -22.28 19.51 -4.37
N ASN A 510 -21.69 18.35 -4.13
CA ASN A 510 -22.42 17.18 -3.61
C ASN A 510 -22.84 17.44 -2.16
N SER A 511 -21.98 18.07 -1.37
CA SER A 511 -22.26 18.47 0.01
C SER A 511 -23.44 19.43 0.10
N LEU A 512 -23.45 20.48 -0.71
CA LEU A 512 -24.57 21.44 -0.75
C LEU A 512 -25.91 20.78 -1.12
N GLN A 513 -25.89 19.87 -2.11
CA GLN A 513 -27.10 19.16 -2.52
C GLN A 513 -27.63 18.26 -1.40
N LEU A 514 -26.76 17.48 -0.75
CA LEU A 514 -27.16 16.61 0.36
C LEU A 514 -27.71 17.42 1.54
N MET A 515 -27.09 18.55 1.89
CA MET A 515 -27.55 19.44 2.94
C MET A 515 -28.93 20.04 2.60
N GLN A 516 -29.14 20.41 1.33
CA GLN A 516 -30.45 20.93 0.88
C GLN A 516 -31.51 19.84 0.98
N ASP A 517 -31.23 18.62 0.55
CA ASP A 517 -32.18 17.50 0.61
C ASP A 517 -32.54 17.17 2.06
N LEU A 518 -31.57 17.17 3.01
CA LEU A 518 -31.83 17.00 4.44
C LEU A 518 -32.68 18.14 5.02
N SER A 519 -32.35 19.39 4.69
CA SER A 519 -33.09 20.58 5.15
C SER A 519 -34.53 20.60 4.63
N GLN A 520 -34.78 20.16 3.38
CA GLN A 520 -36.13 20.05 2.81
C GLN A 520 -37.01 19.02 3.53
N GLN A 521 -36.39 18.02 4.16
CA GLN A 521 -37.09 17.07 5.04
C GLN A 521 -37.37 17.62 6.44
N GLY A 522 -36.98 18.86 6.71
CA GLY A 522 -37.21 19.53 8.01
C GLY A 522 -36.11 19.22 9.05
N ILE A 523 -35.01 18.57 8.66
CA ILE A 523 -33.89 18.28 9.54
C ILE A 523 -33.04 19.54 9.68
N HIS A 524 -32.64 19.86 10.90
CA HIS A 524 -31.74 20.97 11.14
C HIS A 524 -30.30 20.55 10.94
N LEU A 525 -29.47 21.45 10.39
CA LEU A 525 -28.06 21.24 10.18
C LEU A 525 -27.26 22.24 11.01
N ALA A 526 -26.17 21.78 11.59
CA ALA A 526 -25.17 22.60 12.28
C ALA A 526 -23.80 22.44 11.63
N LEU A 527 -23.09 23.54 11.47
CA LEU A 527 -21.68 23.52 11.09
C LEU A 527 -20.82 23.47 12.36
N ASP A 528 -19.99 22.46 12.47
CA ASP A 528 -19.12 22.22 13.63
C ASP A 528 -17.67 22.66 13.39
N ASP A 529 -16.90 22.88 14.46
CA ASP A 529 -15.50 23.31 14.46
C ASP A 529 -15.24 24.61 13.66
N PHE A 530 -16.21 25.53 13.63
CA PHE A 530 -16.11 26.75 12.82
C PHE A 530 -14.96 27.65 13.28
N GLY A 531 -14.10 28.01 12.30
CA GLY A 531 -12.96 28.91 12.47
C GLY A 531 -11.61 28.20 12.53
N THR A 532 -11.58 26.87 12.60
CA THR A 532 -10.31 26.11 12.60
C THR A 532 -9.80 25.82 11.18
N GLY A 533 -10.65 26.03 10.14
CA GLY A 533 -10.37 25.75 8.73
C GLY A 533 -10.33 27.00 7.85
N TYR A 534 -10.49 26.79 6.54
CA TYR A 534 -10.41 27.82 5.50
C TYR A 534 -11.78 28.37 5.05
N SER A 535 -12.81 28.34 5.89
CA SER A 535 -14.13 28.81 5.46
C SER A 535 -14.13 30.28 5.08
N SER A 536 -14.47 30.56 3.81
CA SER A 536 -14.83 31.93 3.42
C SER A 536 -16.26 32.24 3.87
N LEU A 537 -16.48 33.44 4.35
CA LEU A 537 -17.82 33.97 4.69
C LEU A 537 -18.85 33.73 3.55
N SER A 538 -18.40 33.82 2.30
CA SER A 538 -19.23 33.58 1.12
C SER A 538 -19.70 32.14 1.01
N TYR A 539 -18.95 31.18 1.60
CA TYR A 539 -19.34 29.78 1.65
C TYR A 539 -20.37 29.54 2.76
N LEU A 540 -20.12 30.06 3.97
CA LEU A 540 -21.06 29.95 5.08
C LEU A 540 -22.46 30.51 4.71
N GLN A 541 -22.51 31.59 3.94
CA GLN A 541 -23.76 32.18 3.44
C GLN A 541 -24.55 31.21 2.56
N LYS A 542 -23.89 30.35 1.79
CA LYS A 542 -24.54 29.38 0.87
C LYS A 542 -24.95 28.09 1.56
N LEU A 543 -24.40 27.79 2.73
CA LEU A 543 -24.73 26.57 3.45
C LEU A 543 -26.13 26.65 4.06
N PRO A 544 -26.98 25.63 3.85
CA PRO A 544 -28.33 25.58 4.43
C PRO A 544 -28.28 25.11 5.90
N VAL A 545 -27.29 25.57 6.66
CA VAL A 545 -27.16 25.29 8.10
C VAL A 545 -27.99 26.31 8.91
N SER A 546 -28.63 25.85 9.97
CA SER A 546 -29.36 26.67 10.91
C SER A 546 -28.54 27.12 12.11
N LYS A 547 -27.51 26.35 12.44
CA LYS A 547 -26.62 26.60 13.59
C LYS A 547 -25.14 26.58 13.16
N VAL A 548 -24.30 27.29 13.90
CA VAL A 548 -22.83 27.28 13.77
C VAL A 548 -22.24 27.14 15.16
N LYS A 549 -21.41 26.13 15.37
CA LYS A 549 -20.71 25.89 16.63
C LYS A 549 -19.32 26.50 16.55
N ILE A 550 -19.01 27.38 17.48
CA ILE A 550 -17.72 28.06 17.61
C ILE A 550 -16.84 27.18 18.49
N ASP A 551 -15.73 26.69 17.89
CA ASP A 551 -14.83 25.77 18.56
C ASP A 551 -14.28 26.34 19.87
N ARG A 552 -14.08 25.46 20.84
CA ARG A 552 -13.58 25.78 22.18
C ARG A 552 -12.25 26.54 22.18
N SER A 553 -11.41 26.39 21.18
CA SER A 553 -10.12 27.07 21.08
C SER A 553 -10.28 28.60 21.03
N PHE A 554 -11.39 29.07 20.49
CA PHE A 554 -11.74 30.50 20.48
C PHE A 554 -12.32 30.97 21.83
N ILE A 555 -12.97 30.09 22.57
CA ILE A 555 -13.59 30.42 23.85
C ILE A 555 -12.58 30.40 25.00
N GLN A 556 -11.52 29.62 24.84
CA GLN A 556 -10.42 29.60 25.82
C GLN A 556 -9.76 30.99 25.91
N GLY A 557 -9.71 31.53 27.12
CA GLY A 557 -9.01 32.81 27.42
C GLY A 557 -9.79 34.08 27.09
N ILE A 558 -11.07 34.02 26.68
CA ILE A 558 -11.87 35.23 26.41
C ILE A 558 -12.11 36.08 27.68
N ASP A 559 -12.03 35.46 28.85
CA ASP A 559 -12.13 36.15 30.16
C ASP A 559 -10.81 36.80 30.61
N THR A 560 -9.71 36.53 29.90
CA THR A 560 -8.37 37.04 30.27
C THR A 560 -7.71 37.89 29.18
N SER A 561 -8.14 37.77 27.91
CA SER A 561 -7.65 38.55 26.76
C SER A 561 -8.77 39.33 26.10
N ILE A 562 -8.58 40.65 25.99
CA ILE A 562 -9.50 41.55 25.29
C ILE A 562 -9.53 41.21 23.79
N GLU A 563 -8.38 40.91 23.21
CA GLU A 563 -8.27 40.58 21.79
C GLU A 563 -9.05 39.29 21.48
N ALA A 564 -8.96 38.27 22.35
CA ALA A 564 -9.71 37.03 22.19
C ALA A 564 -11.23 37.28 22.31
N ALA A 565 -11.65 38.10 23.27
CA ALA A 565 -13.08 38.48 23.44
C ALA A 565 -13.61 39.25 22.22
N GLU A 566 -12.83 40.19 21.66
CA GLU A 566 -13.21 40.93 20.45
C GLU A 566 -13.28 40.03 19.22
N LEU A 567 -12.36 39.08 19.07
CA LEU A 567 -12.39 38.12 17.97
C LEU A 567 -13.68 37.29 18.02
N VAL A 568 -14.01 36.71 19.17
CA VAL A 568 -15.24 35.91 19.35
C VAL A 568 -16.48 36.79 19.13
N ALA A 569 -16.51 38.02 19.65
CA ALA A 569 -17.60 38.95 19.42
C ALA A 569 -17.82 39.22 17.92
N ASN A 570 -16.74 39.40 17.15
CA ASN A 570 -16.81 39.60 15.69
C ASN A 570 -17.33 38.35 14.97
N ILE A 571 -16.86 37.16 15.35
CA ILE A 571 -17.34 35.88 14.80
C ILE A 571 -18.85 35.76 15.10
N CYS A 572 -19.28 36.04 16.31
CA CYS A 572 -20.67 35.97 16.73
C CYS A 572 -21.56 36.96 15.94
N ARG A 573 -21.10 38.20 15.76
CA ARG A 573 -21.84 39.21 14.96
C ARG A 573 -21.99 38.77 13.51
N MET A 574 -20.91 38.26 12.90
CA MET A 574 -20.93 37.75 11.52
C MET A 574 -21.93 36.61 11.34
N GLY A 575 -21.93 35.63 12.23
CA GLY A 575 -22.87 34.49 12.18
C GLY A 575 -24.32 34.95 12.36
N SER A 576 -24.56 35.87 13.29
CA SER A 576 -25.89 36.47 13.53
C SER A 576 -26.38 37.27 12.31
N MET A 577 -25.52 38.06 11.65
CA MET A 577 -25.88 38.77 10.41
C MET A 577 -26.27 37.81 9.27
N LEU A 578 -25.76 36.59 9.26
CA LEU A 578 -26.14 35.53 8.32
C LEU A 578 -27.39 34.74 8.76
N GLY A 579 -28.07 35.18 9.84
CA GLY A 579 -29.26 34.53 10.36
C GLY A 579 -29.04 33.17 10.99
N LYS A 580 -27.81 32.86 11.43
CA LYS A 580 -27.47 31.58 12.03
C LYS A 580 -27.56 31.65 13.56
N LYS A 581 -28.04 30.57 14.20
CA LYS A 581 -27.93 30.40 15.65
C LYS A 581 -26.48 30.01 15.98
N LEU A 582 -25.90 30.61 17.02
CA LEU A 582 -24.51 30.42 17.38
C LEU A 582 -24.41 29.67 18.70
N VAL A 583 -23.59 28.62 18.70
CA VAL A 583 -23.31 27.80 19.88
C VAL A 583 -21.82 27.98 20.22
N CYS A 584 -21.52 28.51 21.41
CA CYS A 584 -20.16 28.66 21.92
C CYS A 584 -19.78 27.41 22.71
N GLU A 585 -18.73 26.71 22.27
CA GLU A 585 -18.29 25.47 22.90
C GLU A 585 -17.20 25.67 23.94
N GLY A 586 -17.09 24.73 24.89
CA GLY A 586 -16.02 24.72 25.87
C GLY A 586 -16.10 25.83 26.91
N ILE A 587 -17.31 26.27 27.28
CA ILE A 587 -17.51 27.21 28.37
C ILE A 587 -17.24 26.48 29.70
N GLU A 588 -16.14 26.84 30.37
CA GLU A 588 -15.68 26.18 31.60
C GLU A 588 -15.72 27.12 32.83
N THR A 589 -15.65 28.44 32.62
CA THR A 589 -15.60 29.43 33.71
C THR A 589 -16.79 30.39 33.67
N GLN A 590 -17.15 30.93 34.85
CA GLN A 590 -18.16 31.98 34.95
C GLN A 590 -17.71 33.23 34.20
N GLY A 591 -16.43 33.57 34.18
CA GLY A 591 -15.89 34.72 33.47
C GLY A 591 -16.13 34.62 31.95
N GLN A 592 -15.92 33.44 31.35
CA GLN A 592 -16.23 33.20 29.95
C GLN A 592 -17.73 33.43 29.68
N LEU A 593 -18.59 32.89 30.51
CA LEU A 593 -20.04 33.06 30.38
C LEU A 593 -20.43 34.52 30.47
N ASP A 594 -19.86 35.29 31.39
CA ASP A 594 -20.16 36.69 31.58
C ASP A 594 -19.74 37.55 30.38
N VAL A 595 -18.55 37.24 29.78
CA VAL A 595 -18.13 37.87 28.53
C VAL A 595 -19.11 37.59 27.40
N LEU A 596 -19.53 36.33 27.19
CA LEU A 596 -20.50 35.97 26.16
C LEU A 596 -21.87 36.62 26.38
N ARG A 597 -22.34 36.68 27.61
CA ARG A 597 -23.58 37.35 27.96
C ARG A 597 -23.55 38.86 27.78
N SER A 598 -22.36 39.47 27.81
CA SER A 598 -22.24 40.91 27.54
C SER A 598 -22.51 41.27 26.07
N LEU A 599 -22.55 40.29 25.17
CA LEU A 599 -22.89 40.44 23.75
C LEU A 599 -24.45 40.48 23.60
N THR A 600 -25.09 41.50 24.14
CA THR A 600 -26.56 41.62 24.28
C THR A 600 -27.32 41.64 22.96
N ASP A 601 -26.65 41.96 21.84
CA ASP A 601 -27.28 42.10 20.52
C ASP A 601 -27.39 40.76 19.76
N ILE A 602 -26.95 39.64 20.37
CA ILE A 602 -26.84 38.35 19.72
C ILE A 602 -27.43 37.26 20.62
N HIS A 603 -28.36 36.48 20.06
CA HIS A 603 -28.83 35.26 20.74
C HIS A 603 -27.82 34.15 20.66
N LEU A 604 -27.14 33.89 21.76
CA LEU A 604 -26.10 32.88 21.90
C LEU A 604 -26.57 31.65 22.66
N TYR A 605 -26.08 30.52 22.24
CA TYR A 605 -26.15 29.26 22.96
C TYR A 605 -24.78 28.91 23.50
N GLY A 606 -24.71 28.12 24.55
CA GLY A 606 -23.48 27.71 25.15
C GLY A 606 -23.50 26.24 25.53
N GLN A 607 -22.36 25.62 25.39
CA GLN A 607 -22.05 24.26 25.79
C GLN A 607 -20.71 24.22 26.49
N GLY A 608 -20.61 23.45 27.58
CA GLY A 608 -19.35 23.32 28.31
C GLY A 608 -19.52 22.77 29.72
N TYR A 609 -18.39 22.54 30.38
CA TYR A 609 -18.37 21.93 31.69
C TYR A 609 -18.92 22.83 32.80
N LEU A 610 -19.08 24.09 32.52
CA LEU A 610 -19.77 25.02 33.43
C LEU A 610 -21.26 24.63 33.62
N PHE A 611 -21.89 24.12 32.57
CA PHE A 611 -23.31 23.71 32.61
C PHE A 611 -23.45 22.26 33.06
N SER A 612 -22.81 21.33 32.34
CA SER A 612 -22.66 19.92 32.67
C SER A 612 -21.55 19.28 31.84
N ARG A 613 -20.91 18.25 32.39
CA ARG A 613 -20.10 17.32 31.61
C ARG A 613 -21.02 16.41 30.81
N PRO A 614 -20.53 15.75 29.73
CA PRO A 614 -21.29 14.67 29.09
C PRO A 614 -21.65 13.58 30.11
N GLU A 615 -22.92 13.21 30.19
CA GLU A 615 -23.47 12.29 31.18
C GLU A 615 -24.24 11.15 30.50
N GLN A 616 -24.35 10.00 31.20
CA GLN A 616 -25.24 8.91 30.76
C GLN A 616 -26.71 9.34 30.77
N ALA A 617 -27.52 8.70 29.94
CA ALA A 617 -28.91 9.09 29.69
C ALA A 617 -29.75 9.38 30.94
N SER A 618 -29.66 8.52 31.97
CA SER A 618 -30.40 8.66 33.22
C SER A 618 -30.01 9.92 34.02
N LYS A 619 -28.70 10.18 34.06
CA LYS A 619 -28.18 11.34 34.78
C LYS A 619 -28.37 12.62 34.00
N ALA A 620 -28.19 12.59 32.67
CA ALA A 620 -28.49 13.71 31.79
C ALA A 620 -29.93 14.12 31.89
N TYR A 621 -30.86 13.17 31.96
CA TYR A 621 -32.30 13.46 32.15
C TYR A 621 -32.56 14.26 33.45
N GLN A 622 -31.93 13.86 34.56
CA GLN A 622 -32.06 14.59 35.84
C GLN A 622 -31.52 16.03 35.70
N THR A 623 -30.33 16.18 35.11
CA THR A 623 -29.72 17.49 34.86
C THR A 623 -30.62 18.37 33.98
N LEU A 624 -31.25 17.80 32.94
CA LEU A 624 -32.19 18.54 32.07
C LEU A 624 -33.46 18.99 32.80
N LEU A 625 -33.99 18.12 33.66
CA LEU A 625 -35.15 18.48 34.49
C LEU A 625 -34.81 19.61 35.46
N GLU A 626 -33.69 19.55 36.14
CA GLU A 626 -33.23 20.63 37.02
C GLU A 626 -33.06 21.96 36.26
N MET A 627 -32.54 21.92 35.04
CA MET A 627 -32.43 23.12 34.19
C MET A 627 -33.80 23.68 33.79
N GLU A 628 -34.74 22.82 33.42
CA GLU A 628 -36.11 23.23 33.06
C GLU A 628 -36.85 23.78 34.27
N GLU A 629 -36.74 23.17 35.45
CA GLU A 629 -37.31 23.68 36.71
C GLU A 629 -36.76 25.06 37.08
N ARG A 630 -35.44 25.25 36.98
CA ARG A 630 -34.81 26.55 37.21
C ARG A 630 -35.27 27.61 36.22
N TRP A 631 -35.48 27.25 34.96
CA TRP A 631 -36.00 28.14 33.93
C TRP A 631 -37.47 28.52 34.20
N LEU A 632 -38.34 27.55 34.55
CA LEU A 632 -39.71 27.77 34.93
C LEU A 632 -39.82 28.66 36.17
N ALA A 633 -39.00 28.42 37.19
CA ALA A 633 -38.99 29.23 38.41
C ALA A 633 -38.62 30.71 38.13
N ARG A 634 -37.74 30.98 37.18
CA ARG A 634 -37.41 32.37 36.77
C ARG A 634 -38.52 33.05 35.98
N ARG A 635 -39.40 32.29 35.33
CA ARG A 635 -40.57 32.81 34.57
C ARG A 635 -41.85 32.95 35.39
N ALA A 636 -41.93 32.27 36.53
CA ALA A 636 -43.06 32.45 37.44
C ALA A 636 -43.05 33.89 37.92
N PRO A 637 -44.07 34.70 37.63
CA PRO A 637 -44.14 36.06 38.17
C PRO A 637 -44.17 35.97 39.70
N ASP A 638 -43.43 36.87 40.35
CA ASP A 638 -43.44 37.04 41.79
C ASP A 638 -44.89 37.08 42.30
N LYS A 639 -45.40 35.94 42.78
CA LYS A 639 -46.71 35.88 43.46
C LYS A 639 -46.69 36.58 44.81
N ALA A 640 -45.69 37.45 45.06
CA ALA A 640 -45.52 38.19 46.31
C ALA A 640 -46.28 39.52 46.36
N TYR A 641 -47.12 39.84 45.37
CA TYR A 641 -47.92 41.10 45.39
C TYR A 641 -49.42 40.88 45.36
N LEU A 642 -49.93 39.74 45.85
CA LEU A 642 -51.39 39.55 46.04
C LEU A 642 -51.63 38.79 47.36
N LEU A 643 -51.31 39.41 48.48
CA LEU A 643 -51.96 39.22 49.79
C LEU A 643 -51.99 40.52 50.51
#